data_5dfa18018915bc9e6e1e24b88d1a431b
#
_entry.id   5dfa18018915bc9e6e1e24b88d1a431b
#
_cell.length_a   1.000
_cell.length_b   1.000
_cell.length_c   1.000
_cell.angle_alpha   90.00
_cell.angle_beta   90.00
_cell.angle_gamma   90.00
#
_symmetry.space_group_name_H-M   'P 1'
#
loop_
_entity.id
_entity.type
_entity.pdbx_description
1 polymer ?
#
loop_
_entity_poly.entity_id
_entity_poly.type
_entity_poly.pdbx_seq_one_letter_code
_entity_poly.pdbx_strand_id
1 'polypeptide(L)'
;MAILLGIVCVYSLSFNFVTSKVEKDAKAYAKGDLAKEKAYLDSMSTVPVYPIFGFDYQFCKGKEINLGLDLKGGMNVTMEISLGELVKSLANHTDDANFNKALATAQTQLNAGGKDFISLFVNEFEKLSPNVKLADYFSNQDNAQQLKANASNADVKSYLSKEATSAIDRSFIIIRSRIDGFGVVSPNMQKQEGTNRILIEMPGVQDKERVHKLLQGSAELQFWQVYQNEEVYSVMENINKTLAATLKDTTAVTTVKDTASKAKSALANLAKKTTTGKDSADLKTKELSKSNPLFALLSIPTYQNAQGQPSLRPGPTVGWVAQKDTAKVNSYFRRPEIATIIPQSFKFMWSVRPMDGTKVFELYAIKSVAPDGKPDLGGEAISDARHDYDQKGKPEVTMYMTGDGAQKWKKITAEASADPNNKKSIAIVLDNAVYSAPTVQNEIPNGISSITGNFTVNETQDLANILKAGKLPAPARIVGEFVVGPSLGEAAIHDGLMSFVLAFIVILVFMALYYNKAGWVANLALVINLLFIMGILVSLGAVLTLPGIAGIILVIGLSVDANILIFERVREELNHGKSTAVAIKEGFKHAMPSIIDSNVTVLILGIILYVFGSGPVQGFATTLCIGILSSLFCAVLISRLVFDSLLNKNANITFGNKATIHAFKNIAFNFVGRRKIYYTISSIIIILGIVCYFKNGGLRLGIDFKGGRTYIVHFDKGMDTEDVKAKLAPSFQNEEVQVKTAGADNELKITTTYHIADQDAGADKIVENALKAGLDKTGSKYTIESNQKVGPIIASDLVSSAYFAILFSCLLMFVYIIVRFKKLNYGLGAVIALFHDVLLVLSFYTILDGIVPFSLEIGQDFIAAILTVMSYTMTETVVVFDRIREKLAETGKDDLYGEERNTLINFALNSTLSRTILTSLTVFFVLLVVFIFGGESIRGFIFALLIGRVIGTYSSLCISTPIVIDLGKKHA
;
A
#
# COMPACT_ATOMS: atom_id res chain seq x y z
N MET A 1 30.62 -23.36 7.59
CA MET A 1 29.28 -22.71 7.52
C MET A 1 29.38 -21.18 7.48
N ALA A 2 30.00 -20.50 8.44
CA ALA A 2 30.14 -19.04 8.46
C ALA A 2 30.85 -18.46 7.22
N ILE A 3 31.92 -19.07 6.76
CA ILE A 3 32.65 -18.65 5.55
C ILE A 3 31.78 -18.83 4.32
N LEU A 4 31.07 -19.97 4.20
CA LEU A 4 30.16 -20.21 3.08
C LEU A 4 29.04 -19.17 3.03
N LEU A 5 28.41 -18.90 4.17
CA LEU A 5 27.38 -17.84 4.29
C LEU A 5 27.96 -16.47 3.91
N GLY A 6 29.18 -16.17 4.37
CA GLY A 6 29.88 -14.94 4.00
C GLY A 6 30.09 -14.80 2.49
N ILE A 7 30.51 -15.88 1.82
CA ILE A 7 30.71 -15.89 0.36
C ILE A 7 29.37 -15.65 -0.36
N VAL A 8 28.30 -16.31 0.06
CA VAL A 8 26.96 -16.11 -0.51
C VAL A 8 26.48 -14.65 -0.32
N CYS A 9 26.68 -14.09 0.87
CA CYS A 9 26.30 -12.71 1.15
C CYS A 9 27.10 -11.70 0.29
N VAL A 10 28.41 -11.90 0.16
CA VAL A 10 29.28 -11.05 -0.68
C VAL A 10 28.88 -11.17 -2.16
N TYR A 11 28.60 -12.39 -2.63
CA TYR A 11 28.10 -12.61 -3.99
C TYR A 11 26.77 -11.86 -4.22
N SER A 12 25.79 -12.01 -3.33
CA SER A 12 24.50 -11.34 -3.44
C SER A 12 24.64 -9.79 -3.43
N LEU A 13 25.51 -9.27 -2.59
CA LEU A 13 25.75 -7.81 -2.51
C LEU A 13 26.54 -7.27 -3.70
N SER A 14 27.29 -8.10 -4.41
CA SER A 14 28.11 -7.68 -5.56
C SER A 14 27.29 -7.12 -6.72
N PHE A 15 26.03 -7.57 -6.87
CA PHE A 15 25.13 -7.05 -7.90
C PHE A 15 24.86 -5.54 -7.73
N ASN A 16 24.72 -5.07 -6.49
CA ASN A 16 24.51 -3.65 -6.20
C ASN A 16 25.68 -2.76 -6.65
N PHE A 17 26.91 -3.25 -6.53
CA PHE A 17 28.09 -2.49 -7.00
C PHE A 17 28.12 -2.38 -8.52
N VAL A 18 27.74 -3.44 -9.21
CA VAL A 18 27.71 -3.48 -10.68
C VAL A 18 26.62 -2.56 -11.22
N THR A 19 25.39 -2.65 -10.71
CA THR A 19 24.26 -1.80 -11.14
C THR A 19 24.49 -0.33 -10.82
N SER A 20 24.99 -0.02 -9.62
CA SER A 20 25.32 1.36 -9.20
C SER A 20 26.36 2.02 -10.09
N LYS A 21 27.32 1.24 -10.64
CA LYS A 21 28.30 1.79 -11.60
C LYS A 21 27.62 2.20 -12.91
N VAL A 22 26.79 1.33 -13.48
CA VAL A 22 26.03 1.62 -14.72
C VAL A 22 25.12 2.84 -14.54
N GLU A 23 24.44 2.96 -13.39
CA GLU A 23 23.56 4.10 -13.10
C GLU A 23 24.33 5.41 -12.93
N LYS A 24 25.51 5.38 -12.32
CA LYS A 24 26.38 6.57 -12.26
C LYS A 24 26.85 7.00 -13.64
N ASP A 25 27.20 6.05 -14.49
CA ASP A 25 27.61 6.33 -15.87
C ASP A 25 26.42 6.93 -16.67
N ALA A 26 25.19 6.40 -16.46
CA ALA A 26 23.97 6.94 -17.06
C ALA A 26 23.68 8.39 -16.62
N LYS A 27 23.78 8.69 -15.34
CA LYS A 27 23.61 10.05 -14.78
C LYS A 27 24.67 11.02 -15.33
N ALA A 28 25.92 10.58 -15.43
CA ALA A 28 27.01 11.37 -16.00
C ALA A 28 26.76 11.68 -17.50
N TYR A 29 26.26 10.71 -18.24
CA TYR A 29 25.88 10.87 -19.65
C TYR A 29 24.68 11.82 -19.81
N ALA A 30 23.66 11.67 -19.00
CA ALA A 30 22.39 12.40 -19.08
C ALA A 30 22.52 13.89 -18.66
N LYS A 31 23.46 14.25 -17.80
CA LYS A 31 23.65 15.62 -17.27
C LYS A 31 22.36 16.27 -16.78
N GLY A 32 21.49 15.50 -16.10
CA GLY A 32 20.22 15.95 -15.56
C GLY A 32 19.01 15.80 -16.51
N ASP A 33 19.18 15.28 -17.72
CA ASP A 33 18.09 14.97 -18.65
C ASP A 33 17.59 13.54 -18.40
N LEU A 34 16.44 13.41 -17.74
CA LEU A 34 15.84 12.12 -17.36
C LEU A 34 15.52 11.23 -18.58
N ALA A 35 15.18 11.83 -19.74
CA ALA A 35 14.89 11.07 -20.95
C ALA A 35 16.16 10.41 -21.51
N LYS A 36 17.30 11.11 -21.49
CA LYS A 36 18.60 10.57 -21.90
C LYS A 36 19.11 9.52 -20.91
N GLU A 37 18.92 9.73 -19.59
CA GLU A 37 19.28 8.74 -18.58
C GLU A 37 18.54 7.43 -18.83
N LYS A 38 17.22 7.49 -19.02
CA LYS A 38 16.41 6.34 -19.33
C LYS A 38 16.84 5.64 -20.62
N ALA A 39 17.03 6.39 -21.71
CA ALA A 39 17.47 5.82 -22.98
C ALA A 39 18.84 5.12 -22.87
N TYR A 40 19.76 5.65 -22.05
CA TYR A 40 21.04 5.01 -21.77
C TYR A 40 20.84 3.68 -21.03
N LEU A 41 20.05 3.68 -19.95
CA LEU A 41 19.78 2.47 -19.17
C LEU A 41 19.05 1.40 -20.00
N ASP A 42 18.11 1.80 -20.85
CA ASP A 42 17.41 0.90 -21.77
C ASP A 42 18.39 0.27 -22.77
N SER A 43 19.35 1.05 -23.29
CA SER A 43 20.41 0.53 -24.19
C SER A 43 21.37 -0.46 -23.50
N MET A 44 21.57 -0.32 -22.18
CA MET A 44 22.41 -1.20 -21.39
C MET A 44 21.69 -2.48 -20.93
N SER A 45 20.39 -2.59 -21.10
CA SER A 45 19.55 -3.68 -20.55
C SER A 45 20.08 -5.08 -20.88
N THR A 46 20.53 -5.30 -22.11
CA THR A 46 21.04 -6.59 -22.61
C THR A 46 22.56 -6.65 -22.67
N VAL A 47 23.26 -5.60 -22.23
CA VAL A 47 24.73 -5.56 -22.28
C VAL A 47 25.32 -6.31 -21.08
N PRO A 48 26.28 -7.24 -21.27
CA PRO A 48 26.98 -7.91 -20.18
C PRO A 48 27.78 -6.90 -19.34
N VAL A 49 27.38 -6.69 -18.09
CA VAL A 49 28.01 -5.71 -17.18
C VAL A 49 28.73 -6.37 -16.00
N TYR A 50 28.41 -7.64 -15.68
CA TYR A 50 29.05 -8.33 -14.57
C TYR A 50 30.42 -8.92 -14.99
N PRO A 51 31.54 -8.50 -14.37
CA PRO A 51 32.89 -8.78 -14.89
C PRO A 51 33.27 -10.27 -14.94
N ILE A 52 32.75 -11.09 -13.98
CA ILE A 52 33.18 -12.48 -13.84
C ILE A 52 32.27 -13.46 -14.58
N PHE A 53 30.96 -13.24 -14.51
CA PHE A 53 29.96 -14.18 -15.01
C PHE A 53 29.26 -13.70 -16.29
N GLY A 54 29.53 -12.49 -16.76
CA GLY A 54 28.95 -11.95 -18.00
C GLY A 54 27.44 -11.72 -17.95
N PHE A 55 26.85 -11.58 -16.76
CA PHE A 55 25.43 -11.27 -16.64
C PHE A 55 25.13 -9.88 -17.18
N ASP A 56 24.00 -9.75 -17.86
CA ASP A 56 23.52 -8.46 -18.38
C ASP A 56 23.02 -7.52 -17.28
N TYR A 57 22.83 -6.26 -17.65
CA TYR A 57 22.37 -5.23 -16.69
C TYR A 57 20.99 -5.56 -16.11
N GLN A 58 20.05 -6.07 -16.94
CA GLN A 58 18.71 -6.38 -16.51
C GLN A 58 18.69 -7.51 -15.48
N PHE A 59 19.48 -8.55 -15.68
CA PHE A 59 19.66 -9.63 -14.70
C PHE A 59 20.24 -9.12 -13.38
N CYS A 60 21.32 -8.31 -13.46
CA CYS A 60 21.94 -7.72 -12.28
C CYS A 60 20.96 -6.80 -11.53
N LYS A 61 20.17 -6.02 -12.26
CA LYS A 61 19.15 -5.12 -11.71
C LYS A 61 18.04 -5.88 -10.97
N GLY A 62 17.63 -7.04 -11.49
CA GLY A 62 16.67 -7.93 -10.82
C GLY A 62 17.20 -8.64 -9.57
N LYS A 63 18.54 -8.57 -9.31
CA LYS A 63 19.21 -9.19 -8.15
C LYS A 63 19.79 -8.19 -7.16
N GLU A 64 19.65 -6.88 -7.42
CA GLU A 64 20.08 -5.86 -6.47
C GLU A 64 19.12 -5.77 -5.26
N ILE A 65 19.51 -4.97 -4.25
CA ILE A 65 18.66 -4.69 -3.11
C ILE A 65 17.40 -3.93 -3.57
N ASN A 66 16.24 -4.46 -3.26
CA ASN A 66 14.98 -3.80 -3.55
C ASN A 66 14.74 -2.68 -2.53
N LEU A 67 14.74 -1.43 -3.01
CA LEU A 67 14.41 -0.27 -2.19
C LEU A 67 12.90 -0.05 -2.21
N GLY A 68 12.30 0.15 -1.04
CA GLY A 68 10.89 0.48 -0.89
C GLY A 68 10.54 1.86 -1.41
N LEU A 69 9.26 2.12 -1.46
CA LEU A 69 8.69 3.39 -1.91
C LEU A 69 9.21 4.61 -1.14
N ASP A 70 9.35 4.45 0.17
CA ASP A 70 9.82 5.50 1.07
C ASP A 70 11.24 5.98 0.74
N LEU A 71 12.02 5.13 0.05
CA LEU A 71 13.41 5.38 -0.32
C LEU A 71 13.54 5.78 -1.78
N LYS A 72 12.92 5.05 -2.71
CA LYS A 72 13.08 5.27 -4.17
C LYS A 72 12.07 6.25 -4.74
N GLY A 73 11.05 6.59 -3.94
CA GLY A 73 9.84 7.19 -4.46
C GLY A 73 9.02 6.18 -5.26
N GLY A 74 7.85 6.57 -5.73
CA GLY A 74 6.99 5.70 -6.51
C GLY A 74 5.57 5.63 -5.97
N MET A 75 4.87 4.54 -6.24
CA MET A 75 3.45 4.39 -5.95
C MET A 75 3.13 3.04 -5.30
N ASN A 76 2.36 3.07 -4.23
CA ASN A 76 1.72 1.91 -3.62
C ASN A 76 0.22 2.02 -3.82
N VAL A 77 -0.39 0.94 -4.25
CA VAL A 77 -1.82 0.86 -4.52
C VAL A 77 -2.40 -0.36 -3.82
N THR A 78 -3.44 -0.16 -3.03
CA THR A 78 -4.26 -1.25 -2.52
C THR A 78 -5.49 -1.38 -3.40
N MET A 79 -5.58 -2.48 -4.12
CA MET A 79 -6.72 -2.81 -4.96
C MET A 79 -7.68 -3.74 -4.23
N GLU A 80 -8.97 -3.50 -4.38
CA GLU A 80 -10.04 -4.37 -3.90
C GLU A 80 -10.79 -4.98 -5.09
N ILE A 81 -10.93 -6.29 -5.10
CA ILE A 81 -11.73 -7.01 -6.09
C ILE A 81 -13.20 -6.98 -5.65
N SER A 82 -14.08 -6.51 -6.51
CA SER A 82 -15.52 -6.36 -6.20
C SER A 82 -16.24 -7.69 -6.16
N LEU A 83 -16.35 -8.29 -4.95
CA LEU A 83 -17.05 -9.55 -4.78
C LEU A 83 -18.56 -9.41 -5.02
N GLY A 84 -19.16 -8.24 -4.77
CA GLY A 84 -20.56 -7.97 -5.07
C GLY A 84 -20.87 -8.07 -6.57
N GLU A 85 -20.02 -7.47 -7.41
CA GLU A 85 -20.17 -7.58 -8.86
C GLU A 85 -19.87 -9.00 -9.37
N LEU A 86 -18.93 -9.71 -8.73
CA LEU A 86 -18.69 -11.13 -9.03
C LEU A 86 -19.94 -11.98 -8.77
N VAL A 87 -20.55 -11.83 -7.59
CA VAL A 87 -21.76 -12.56 -7.20
C VAL A 87 -22.92 -12.22 -8.15
N LYS A 88 -23.06 -10.94 -8.52
CA LYS A 88 -24.06 -10.49 -9.47
C LYS A 88 -23.84 -11.07 -10.88
N SER A 89 -22.61 -11.14 -11.33
CA SER A 89 -22.23 -11.75 -12.61
C SER A 89 -22.50 -13.25 -12.63
N LEU A 90 -22.17 -13.97 -11.55
CA LEU A 90 -22.46 -15.40 -11.41
C LEU A 90 -23.96 -15.71 -11.38
N ALA A 91 -24.78 -14.75 -10.93
CA ALA A 91 -26.24 -14.82 -10.95
C ALA A 91 -26.87 -14.27 -12.27
N ASN A 92 -26.10 -14.19 -13.36
CA ASN A 92 -26.53 -13.65 -14.67
C ASN A 92 -27.16 -12.25 -14.57
N HIS A 93 -26.66 -11.39 -13.73
CA HIS A 93 -27.11 -10.01 -13.52
C HIS A 93 -28.62 -9.91 -13.20
N THR A 94 -29.10 -10.78 -12.32
CA THR A 94 -30.50 -10.79 -11.90
C THR A 94 -30.99 -9.42 -11.44
N ASP A 95 -32.22 -9.06 -11.83
CA ASP A 95 -32.89 -7.81 -11.41
C ASP A 95 -33.76 -7.98 -10.15
N ASP A 96 -33.69 -9.16 -9.49
CA ASP A 96 -34.45 -9.41 -8.26
C ASP A 96 -34.11 -8.36 -7.18
N ALA A 97 -35.18 -7.71 -6.67
CA ALA A 97 -35.04 -6.59 -5.73
C ALA A 97 -34.44 -7.02 -4.38
N ASN A 98 -34.82 -8.22 -3.88
CA ASN A 98 -34.31 -8.74 -2.59
C ASN A 98 -32.85 -9.18 -2.73
N PHE A 99 -32.50 -9.80 -3.86
CA PHE A 99 -31.11 -10.18 -4.16
C PHE A 99 -30.20 -8.94 -4.20
N ASN A 100 -30.58 -7.91 -4.96
CA ASN A 100 -29.81 -6.68 -5.07
C ASN A 100 -29.75 -5.92 -3.74
N LYS A 101 -30.82 -5.93 -2.94
CA LYS A 101 -30.84 -5.35 -1.59
C LYS A 101 -29.93 -6.11 -0.63
N ALA A 102 -29.90 -7.45 -0.71
CA ALA A 102 -28.98 -8.27 0.10
C ALA A 102 -27.52 -7.95 -0.24
N LEU A 103 -27.16 -7.81 -1.53
CA LEU A 103 -25.83 -7.38 -1.97
C LEU A 103 -25.45 -6.01 -1.41
N ALA A 104 -26.34 -5.01 -1.52
CA ALA A 104 -26.10 -3.66 -1.04
C ALA A 104 -25.93 -3.62 0.50
N THR A 105 -26.77 -4.38 1.21
CA THR A 105 -26.67 -4.47 2.68
C THR A 105 -25.39 -5.17 3.12
N ALA A 106 -25.01 -6.27 2.46
CA ALA A 106 -23.76 -6.97 2.72
C ALA A 106 -22.53 -6.06 2.47
N GLN A 107 -22.56 -5.26 1.41
CA GLN A 107 -21.50 -4.27 1.14
C GLN A 107 -21.43 -3.20 2.23
N THR A 108 -22.57 -2.71 2.70
CA THR A 108 -22.63 -1.73 3.80
C THR A 108 -22.08 -2.32 5.10
N GLN A 109 -22.42 -3.58 5.40
CA GLN A 109 -21.92 -4.27 6.58
C GLN A 109 -20.41 -4.55 6.46
N LEU A 110 -19.93 -4.91 5.28
CA LEU A 110 -18.48 -5.05 5.03
C LEU A 110 -17.75 -3.73 5.28
N ASN A 111 -18.30 -2.63 4.79
CA ASN A 111 -17.75 -1.28 4.97
C ASN A 111 -17.75 -0.83 6.46
N ALA A 112 -18.66 -1.38 7.26
CA ALA A 112 -18.76 -1.15 8.71
C ALA A 112 -17.85 -2.08 9.55
N GLY A 113 -16.93 -2.83 8.91
CA GLY A 113 -15.99 -3.71 9.60
C GLY A 113 -16.43 -5.18 9.66
N GLY A 114 -17.44 -5.56 8.91
CA GLY A 114 -17.81 -6.97 8.71
C GLY A 114 -16.70 -7.74 8.00
N LYS A 115 -16.57 -9.02 8.33
CA LYS A 115 -15.62 -9.92 7.67
C LYS A 115 -16.39 -10.89 6.78
N ASP A 116 -15.81 -11.27 5.65
CA ASP A 116 -16.36 -12.24 4.71
C ASP A 116 -17.70 -11.80 4.03
N PHE A 117 -17.56 -11.11 2.91
CA PHE A 117 -18.67 -10.60 2.10
C PHE A 117 -19.68 -11.70 1.74
N ILE A 118 -19.21 -12.90 1.37
CA ILE A 118 -20.10 -14.00 0.96
C ILE A 118 -21.00 -14.44 2.10
N SER A 119 -20.45 -14.57 3.31
CA SER A 119 -21.25 -14.89 4.50
C SER A 119 -22.29 -13.82 4.81
N LEU A 120 -21.90 -12.54 4.72
CA LEU A 120 -22.81 -11.41 4.94
C LEU A 120 -23.94 -11.41 3.92
N PHE A 121 -23.61 -11.61 2.64
CA PHE A 121 -24.61 -11.68 1.56
C PHE A 121 -25.61 -12.81 1.77
N VAL A 122 -25.13 -14.03 2.04
CA VAL A 122 -26.01 -15.19 2.23
C VAL A 122 -26.94 -14.98 3.43
N ASN A 123 -26.41 -14.49 4.55
CA ASN A 123 -27.20 -14.22 5.75
C ASN A 123 -28.27 -13.15 5.52
N GLU A 124 -27.95 -12.08 4.77
CA GLU A 124 -28.92 -11.03 4.46
C GLU A 124 -29.96 -11.49 3.44
N PHE A 125 -29.57 -12.30 2.47
CA PHE A 125 -30.50 -12.88 1.53
C PHE A 125 -31.51 -13.82 2.21
N GLU A 126 -31.04 -14.68 3.12
CA GLU A 126 -31.91 -15.57 3.91
C GLU A 126 -32.93 -14.82 4.77
N LYS A 127 -32.54 -13.65 5.31
CA LYS A 127 -33.47 -12.78 6.05
C LYS A 127 -34.54 -12.14 5.14
N LEU A 128 -34.13 -11.70 3.95
CA LEU A 128 -35.04 -11.02 3.00
C LEU A 128 -35.92 -11.97 2.21
N SER A 129 -35.44 -13.18 1.97
CA SER A 129 -36.13 -14.20 1.16
C SER A 129 -36.04 -15.61 1.75
N PRO A 130 -36.64 -15.86 2.94
CA PRO A 130 -36.46 -17.13 3.67
C PRO A 130 -37.02 -18.38 2.95
N ASN A 131 -37.86 -18.20 1.96
CA ASN A 131 -38.49 -19.32 1.20
C ASN A 131 -37.86 -19.52 -0.20
N VAL A 132 -36.86 -18.73 -0.58
CA VAL A 132 -36.20 -18.80 -1.88
C VAL A 132 -34.83 -19.42 -1.73
N LYS A 133 -34.50 -20.39 -2.58
CA LYS A 133 -33.17 -21.02 -2.56
C LYS A 133 -32.20 -20.20 -3.38
N LEU A 134 -31.03 -19.95 -2.84
CA LEU A 134 -29.94 -19.31 -3.57
C LEU A 134 -29.51 -20.14 -4.79
N ALA A 135 -29.65 -21.45 -4.76
CA ALA A 135 -29.34 -22.31 -5.89
C ALA A 135 -30.11 -21.93 -7.17
N ASP A 136 -31.31 -21.35 -7.05
CA ASP A 136 -32.14 -20.94 -8.18
C ASP A 136 -31.45 -19.80 -9.01
N TYR A 137 -30.58 -19.02 -8.40
CA TYR A 137 -29.85 -17.95 -9.07
C TYR A 137 -28.48 -18.39 -9.61
N PHE A 138 -27.85 -19.40 -8.99
CA PHE A 138 -26.46 -19.76 -9.30
C PHE A 138 -26.31 -21.09 -10.03
N SER A 139 -27.31 -21.97 -10.00
CA SER A 139 -27.24 -23.25 -10.69
C SER A 139 -27.59 -23.10 -12.19
N ASN A 140 -26.64 -23.42 -13.04
CA ASN A 140 -26.81 -23.42 -14.50
C ASN A 140 -26.18 -24.67 -15.12
N GLN A 141 -26.31 -24.85 -16.44
CA GLN A 141 -25.76 -26.01 -17.12
C GLN A 141 -24.24 -26.10 -17.06
N ASP A 142 -23.55 -24.97 -17.02
CA ASP A 142 -22.09 -24.92 -17.05
C ASP A 142 -21.49 -25.33 -15.72
N ASN A 143 -22.18 -25.12 -14.60
CA ASN A 143 -21.70 -25.44 -13.26
C ASN A 143 -22.46 -26.60 -12.56
N ALA A 144 -23.30 -27.32 -13.28
CA ALA A 144 -24.12 -28.41 -12.73
C ALA A 144 -23.34 -29.52 -12.03
N GLN A 145 -22.05 -29.68 -12.36
CA GLN A 145 -21.15 -30.63 -11.68
C GLN A 145 -20.67 -30.09 -10.31
N GLN A 146 -20.60 -28.78 -10.14
CA GLN A 146 -20.12 -28.13 -8.92
C GLN A 146 -21.28 -27.71 -8.01
N LEU A 147 -22.42 -27.31 -8.58
CA LEU A 147 -23.60 -26.85 -7.86
C LEU A 147 -24.88 -27.48 -8.43
N LYS A 148 -25.49 -28.36 -7.65
CA LYS A 148 -26.76 -28.98 -8.04
C LYS A 148 -27.92 -28.00 -7.90
N ALA A 149 -28.94 -28.12 -8.75
CA ALA A 149 -30.14 -27.26 -8.71
C ALA A 149 -30.90 -27.30 -7.36
N ASN A 150 -30.77 -28.36 -6.58
CA ASN A 150 -31.37 -28.51 -5.26
C ASN A 150 -30.41 -28.26 -4.10
N ALA A 151 -29.26 -27.67 -4.35
CA ALA A 151 -28.25 -27.39 -3.35
C ALA A 151 -28.77 -26.50 -2.20
N SER A 152 -28.25 -26.69 -1.00
CA SER A 152 -28.59 -25.83 0.13
C SER A 152 -27.90 -24.48 0.05
N ASN A 153 -28.39 -23.49 0.77
CA ASN A 153 -27.71 -22.17 0.84
C ASN A 153 -26.28 -22.29 1.41
N ALA A 154 -26.01 -23.26 2.27
CA ALA A 154 -24.67 -23.54 2.76
C ALA A 154 -23.74 -24.07 1.65
N ASP A 155 -24.25 -24.92 0.75
CA ASP A 155 -23.50 -25.41 -0.42
C ASP A 155 -23.23 -24.27 -1.40
N VAL A 156 -24.24 -23.42 -1.64
CA VAL A 156 -24.06 -22.20 -2.46
C VAL A 156 -23.04 -21.26 -1.86
N LYS A 157 -23.08 -21.04 -0.54
CA LYS A 157 -22.06 -20.24 0.18
C LYS A 157 -20.65 -20.81 -0.05
N SER A 158 -20.49 -22.12 0.09
CA SER A 158 -19.20 -22.78 -0.15
C SER A 158 -18.73 -22.62 -1.59
N TYR A 159 -19.63 -22.78 -2.55
CA TYR A 159 -19.37 -22.56 -3.97
C TYR A 159 -18.94 -21.12 -4.25
N LEU A 160 -19.70 -20.12 -3.77
CA LEU A 160 -19.37 -18.71 -3.95
C LEU A 160 -18.05 -18.32 -3.30
N SER A 161 -17.73 -18.86 -2.11
CA SER A 161 -16.44 -18.60 -1.44
C SER A 161 -15.26 -19.16 -2.25
N LYS A 162 -15.43 -20.33 -2.87
CA LYS A 162 -14.43 -20.93 -3.75
C LYS A 162 -14.24 -20.13 -5.03
N GLU A 163 -15.35 -19.68 -5.66
CA GLU A 163 -15.29 -18.82 -6.84
C GLU A 163 -14.66 -17.44 -6.53
N ALA A 164 -14.98 -16.86 -5.37
CA ALA A 164 -14.37 -15.61 -4.91
C ALA A 164 -12.85 -15.76 -4.77
N THR A 165 -12.38 -16.82 -4.12
CA THR A 165 -10.94 -17.10 -3.98
C THR A 165 -10.27 -17.27 -5.34
N SER A 166 -10.89 -18.07 -6.23
CA SER A 166 -10.40 -18.28 -7.60
C SER A 166 -10.37 -16.98 -8.42
N ALA A 167 -11.36 -16.10 -8.24
CA ALA A 167 -11.39 -14.80 -8.91
C ALA A 167 -10.28 -13.86 -8.41
N ILE A 168 -10.00 -13.85 -7.10
CA ILE A 168 -8.90 -13.08 -6.52
C ILE A 168 -7.56 -13.59 -7.05
N ASP A 169 -7.36 -14.91 -7.09
CA ASP A 169 -6.12 -15.52 -7.59
C ASP A 169 -5.89 -15.21 -9.08
N ARG A 170 -6.92 -15.34 -9.90
CA ARG A 170 -6.85 -14.96 -11.33
C ARG A 170 -6.59 -13.47 -11.51
N SER A 171 -7.27 -12.62 -10.72
CA SER A 171 -7.02 -11.17 -10.75
C SER A 171 -5.58 -10.81 -10.38
N PHE A 172 -5.02 -11.48 -9.39
CA PHE A 172 -3.62 -11.31 -8.99
C PHE A 172 -2.65 -11.62 -10.15
N ILE A 173 -2.87 -12.74 -10.85
CA ILE A 173 -2.04 -13.15 -11.99
C ILE A 173 -2.17 -12.13 -13.14
N ILE A 174 -3.40 -11.69 -13.45
CA ILE A 174 -3.66 -10.74 -14.53
C ILE A 174 -3.02 -9.38 -14.22
N ILE A 175 -3.22 -8.86 -12.99
CA ILE A 175 -2.64 -7.59 -12.57
C ILE A 175 -1.11 -7.66 -12.59
N ARG A 176 -0.54 -8.78 -12.14
CA ARG A 176 0.92 -9.01 -12.20
C ARG A 176 1.42 -8.96 -13.65
N SER A 177 0.77 -9.68 -14.56
CA SER A 177 1.13 -9.67 -15.97
C SER A 177 1.08 -8.26 -16.59
N ARG A 178 0.09 -7.45 -16.19
CA ARG A 178 -0.03 -6.04 -16.63
C ARG A 178 1.11 -5.18 -16.11
N ILE A 179 1.48 -5.34 -14.84
CA ILE A 179 2.56 -4.58 -14.20
C ILE A 179 3.92 -4.97 -14.77
N ASP A 180 4.16 -6.25 -14.98
CA ASP A 180 5.38 -6.77 -15.61
C ASP A 180 5.54 -6.20 -17.03
N GLY A 181 4.44 -6.13 -17.81
CA GLY A 181 4.40 -5.50 -19.13
C GLY A 181 4.56 -3.98 -19.11
N PHE A 182 4.26 -3.31 -17.98
CA PHE A 182 4.42 -1.87 -17.81
C PHE A 182 5.89 -1.43 -17.68
N GLY A 183 6.80 -2.38 -17.42
CA GLY A 183 8.23 -2.12 -17.28
C GLY A 183 8.64 -1.59 -15.90
N VAL A 184 7.84 -1.87 -14.87
CA VAL A 184 8.21 -1.56 -13.47
C VAL A 184 9.35 -2.47 -13.04
N VAL A 185 10.42 -1.89 -12.53
CA VAL A 185 11.55 -2.66 -11.99
C VAL A 185 11.21 -3.14 -10.59
N SER A 186 11.18 -4.46 -10.40
CA SER A 186 10.96 -5.12 -9.10
C SER A 186 9.66 -4.71 -8.39
N PRO A 187 8.48 -4.86 -9.03
CA PRO A 187 7.22 -4.61 -8.33
C PRO A 187 7.02 -5.64 -7.22
N ASN A 188 6.54 -5.20 -6.07
CA ASN A 188 6.14 -6.08 -4.99
C ASN A 188 4.61 -6.20 -4.98
N MET A 189 4.11 -7.43 -5.06
CA MET A 189 2.69 -7.70 -5.04
C MET A 189 2.34 -8.74 -4.00
N GLN A 190 1.38 -8.44 -3.16
CA GLN A 190 0.95 -9.31 -2.07
C GLN A 190 -0.58 -9.40 -2.01
N LYS A 191 -1.10 -10.61 -1.87
CA LYS A 191 -2.50 -10.80 -1.48
C LYS A 191 -2.62 -10.61 0.02
N GLN A 192 -3.57 -9.80 0.47
CA GLN A 192 -3.86 -9.65 1.88
C GLN A 192 -4.76 -10.81 2.34
N GLU A 193 -4.21 -11.71 3.15
CA GLU A 193 -4.92 -12.90 3.60
C GLU A 193 -6.22 -12.55 4.33
N GLY A 194 -7.27 -13.32 4.06
CA GLY A 194 -8.60 -13.11 4.66
C GLY A 194 -9.37 -11.91 4.10
N THR A 195 -8.85 -11.27 3.05
CA THR A 195 -9.50 -10.15 2.36
C THR A 195 -9.55 -10.37 0.85
N ASN A 196 -10.33 -9.54 0.16
CA ASN A 196 -10.37 -9.49 -1.31
C ASN A 196 -9.41 -8.43 -1.89
N ARG A 197 -8.28 -8.15 -1.20
CA ARG A 197 -7.37 -7.05 -1.54
C ARG A 197 -6.01 -7.56 -2.00
N ILE A 198 -5.42 -6.76 -2.90
CA ILE A 198 -4.08 -6.94 -3.43
C ILE A 198 -3.31 -5.66 -3.19
N LEU A 199 -2.21 -5.75 -2.46
CA LEU A 199 -1.26 -4.67 -2.27
C LEU A 199 -0.23 -4.71 -3.40
N ILE A 200 0.04 -3.56 -4.01
CA ILE A 200 0.91 -3.41 -5.18
C ILE A 200 1.85 -2.25 -4.93
N GLU A 201 3.14 -2.53 -4.82
CA GLU A 201 4.18 -1.52 -4.69
C GLU A 201 4.96 -1.42 -6.00
N MET A 202 5.06 -0.22 -6.53
CA MET A 202 5.71 0.10 -7.81
C MET A 202 6.77 1.18 -7.59
N PRO A 203 7.99 0.79 -7.16
CA PRO A 203 9.07 1.74 -6.93
C PRO A 203 9.46 2.48 -8.21
N GLY A 204 9.69 3.79 -8.11
CA GLY A 204 10.11 4.65 -9.22
C GLY A 204 9.02 5.05 -10.21
N VAL A 205 7.78 4.59 -10.03
CA VAL A 205 6.65 4.95 -10.90
C VAL A 205 6.00 6.24 -10.38
N GLN A 206 5.81 7.22 -11.27
CA GLN A 206 5.27 8.55 -10.93
C GLN A 206 3.97 8.89 -11.67
N ASP A 207 3.71 8.24 -12.81
CA ASP A 207 2.52 8.52 -13.61
C ASP A 207 1.28 7.81 -13.05
N LYS A 208 0.63 8.53 -12.13
CA LYS A 208 -0.58 8.07 -11.45
C LYS A 208 -1.73 7.73 -12.41
N GLU A 209 -1.97 8.57 -13.41
CA GLU A 209 -3.10 8.35 -14.32
C GLU A 209 -2.89 7.10 -15.18
N ARG A 210 -1.67 6.86 -15.61
CA ARG A 210 -1.31 5.69 -16.39
C ARG A 210 -1.44 4.41 -15.55
N VAL A 211 -0.99 4.44 -14.28
CA VAL A 211 -1.16 3.32 -13.34
C VAL A 211 -2.63 3.03 -13.07
N HIS A 212 -3.45 4.05 -12.84
CA HIS A 212 -4.89 3.87 -12.61
C HIS A 212 -5.57 3.20 -13.80
N LYS A 213 -5.27 3.64 -15.03
CA LYS A 213 -5.80 3.02 -16.24
C LYS A 213 -5.38 1.55 -16.38
N LEU A 214 -4.12 1.25 -16.08
CA LEU A 214 -3.57 -0.09 -16.15
C LEU A 214 -4.23 -1.06 -15.15
N LEU A 215 -4.40 -0.61 -13.91
CA LEU A 215 -4.86 -1.44 -12.81
C LEU A 215 -6.38 -1.59 -12.78
N GLN A 216 -7.13 -0.51 -13.02
CA GLN A 216 -8.59 -0.50 -12.93
C GLN A 216 -9.29 -0.92 -14.22
N GLY A 217 -8.61 -0.85 -15.36
CA GLY A 217 -9.15 -1.30 -16.63
C GLY A 217 -9.60 -2.77 -16.55
N SER A 218 -10.88 -3.04 -16.83
CA SER A 218 -11.40 -4.42 -16.83
C SER A 218 -10.84 -5.23 -17.97
N ALA A 219 -10.33 -4.57 -19.02
CA ALA A 219 -9.90 -5.16 -20.30
C ALA A 219 -11.05 -5.93 -21.00
N GLU A 220 -12.25 -5.47 -20.85
CA GLU A 220 -13.39 -6.04 -21.50
C GLU A 220 -13.44 -5.62 -22.96
N LEU A 221 -12.67 -6.34 -23.79
CA LEU A 221 -12.65 -6.12 -25.22
C LEU A 221 -13.91 -6.71 -25.86
N GLN A 222 -14.55 -5.91 -26.69
CA GLN A 222 -15.78 -6.27 -27.37
C GLN A 222 -15.72 -5.79 -28.82
N PHE A 223 -16.21 -6.60 -29.75
CA PHE A 223 -16.36 -6.27 -31.16
C PHE A 223 -17.85 -6.20 -31.48
N TRP A 224 -18.29 -5.05 -32.00
CA TRP A 224 -19.67 -4.77 -32.29
C TRP A 224 -19.87 -4.24 -33.71
N GLN A 225 -20.88 -4.69 -34.37
CA GLN A 225 -21.37 -4.02 -35.56
C GLN A 225 -21.89 -2.63 -35.20
N VAL A 226 -21.72 -1.65 -36.08
CA VAL A 226 -22.18 -0.26 -35.87
C VAL A 226 -23.20 0.12 -36.92
N TYR A 227 -24.19 0.88 -36.49
CA TYR A 227 -25.13 1.52 -37.42
C TYR A 227 -24.41 2.68 -38.14
N GLN A 228 -24.79 2.88 -39.42
CA GLN A 228 -24.31 4.03 -40.18
C GLN A 228 -25.09 5.29 -39.80
N ASN A 229 -24.45 6.48 -39.97
CA ASN A 229 -25.06 7.77 -39.62
C ASN A 229 -26.46 7.95 -40.26
N GLU A 230 -26.65 7.51 -41.51
CA GLU A 230 -27.92 7.57 -42.22
C GLU A 230 -29.02 6.74 -41.58
N GLU A 231 -28.69 5.59 -41.02
CA GLU A 231 -29.61 4.66 -40.33
C GLU A 231 -30.10 5.22 -38.98
N VAL A 232 -29.25 6.06 -38.30
CA VAL A 232 -29.48 6.57 -36.95
C VAL A 232 -30.17 7.94 -36.97
N TYR A 233 -30.05 8.71 -38.06
CA TYR A 233 -30.52 10.09 -38.12
C TYR A 233 -31.99 10.25 -37.76
N SER A 234 -32.87 9.37 -38.24
CA SER A 234 -34.30 9.42 -37.95
C SER A 234 -34.62 9.22 -36.47
N VAL A 235 -33.88 8.36 -35.78
CA VAL A 235 -33.98 8.15 -34.33
C VAL A 235 -33.52 9.39 -33.57
N MET A 236 -32.38 9.98 -33.94
CA MET A 236 -31.86 11.22 -33.34
C MET A 236 -32.82 12.41 -33.55
N GLU A 237 -33.48 12.49 -34.70
CA GLU A 237 -34.46 13.52 -34.98
C GLU A 237 -35.68 13.35 -34.07
N ASN A 238 -36.17 12.12 -33.90
CA ASN A 238 -37.29 11.83 -33.00
C ASN A 238 -36.97 12.12 -31.55
N ILE A 239 -35.75 11.76 -31.09
CA ILE A 239 -35.25 12.13 -29.74
C ILE A 239 -35.25 13.65 -29.57
N ASN A 240 -34.73 14.41 -30.56
CA ASN A 240 -34.66 15.85 -30.50
C ASN A 240 -36.08 16.49 -30.45
N LYS A 241 -37.02 15.98 -31.23
CA LYS A 241 -38.44 16.44 -31.24
C LYS A 241 -39.13 16.18 -29.89
N THR A 242 -38.95 15.00 -29.31
CA THR A 242 -39.53 14.66 -28.01
C THR A 242 -38.90 15.50 -26.88
N LEU A 243 -37.58 15.68 -26.88
CA LEU A 243 -36.92 16.58 -25.92
C LEU A 243 -37.44 18.02 -26.06
N ALA A 244 -37.65 18.51 -27.27
CA ALA A 244 -38.17 19.85 -27.51
C ALA A 244 -39.62 20.00 -26.99
N ALA A 245 -40.44 18.94 -27.09
CA ALA A 245 -41.79 18.93 -26.53
C ALA A 245 -41.77 18.90 -25.00
N THR A 246 -41.01 17.97 -24.40
CA THR A 246 -40.97 17.75 -22.94
C THR A 246 -40.32 18.92 -22.18
N LEU A 247 -39.32 19.59 -22.77
CA LEU A 247 -38.70 20.78 -22.19
C LEU A 247 -39.57 22.05 -22.33
N LYS A 248 -40.59 22.05 -23.19
CA LYS A 248 -41.57 23.14 -23.32
C LYS A 248 -42.70 23.05 -22.29
N ASP A 249 -43.06 21.84 -21.87
CA ASP A 249 -44.13 21.60 -20.89
C ASP A 249 -43.78 22.07 -19.47
N THR A 250 -42.54 22.34 -19.20
CA THR A 250 -42.08 22.96 -17.93
C THR A 250 -42.30 24.49 -17.93
N THR A 251 -42.72 25.10 -19.05
CA THR A 251 -43.09 26.54 -19.11
C THR A 251 -44.19 26.73 -20.12
N ALA A 252 -45.46 26.67 -19.64
CA ALA A 252 -46.73 27.17 -20.20
C ALA A 252 -46.91 27.28 -21.74
N VAL A 253 -47.84 26.47 -22.23
CA VAL A 253 -48.93 26.69 -23.22
C VAL A 253 -48.72 27.69 -24.36
N THR A 254 -48.70 27.21 -25.62
CA THR A 254 -49.68 27.38 -26.69
C THR A 254 -49.14 27.06 -28.12
N THR A 255 -50.00 26.35 -28.84
CA THR A 255 -50.26 26.21 -30.31
C THR A 255 -49.26 25.67 -31.28
N VAL A 256 -49.71 24.56 -31.87
CA VAL A 256 -49.21 23.78 -33.01
C VAL A 256 -49.58 24.46 -34.34
N LYS A 257 -48.66 24.60 -35.31
CA LYS A 257 -48.88 24.33 -36.75
C LYS A 257 -47.58 24.43 -37.56
N ASP A 258 -47.44 23.50 -38.52
CA ASP A 258 -46.54 23.42 -39.68
C ASP A 258 -45.06 23.04 -39.44
N THR A 259 -44.76 21.74 -39.59
CA THR A 259 -43.45 21.16 -39.29
C THR A 259 -42.66 20.61 -40.49
N ALA A 260 -43.19 20.55 -41.69
CA ALA A 260 -42.50 19.88 -42.81
C ALA A 260 -41.49 20.80 -43.58
N SER A 261 -41.63 22.10 -43.52
CA SER A 261 -40.70 23.02 -44.21
C SER A 261 -39.47 23.48 -43.39
N LYS A 262 -39.50 23.24 -42.06
CA LYS A 262 -38.45 23.68 -41.12
C LYS A 262 -37.27 22.73 -40.98
N ALA A 263 -37.41 21.45 -41.33
CA ALA A 263 -36.30 20.50 -41.25
C ALA A 263 -35.19 20.76 -42.26
N LYS A 264 -35.54 21.19 -43.50
CA LYS A 264 -34.56 21.60 -44.52
C LYS A 264 -33.83 22.90 -44.15
N SER A 265 -34.47 23.82 -43.43
CA SER A 265 -33.84 25.08 -43.01
C SER A 265 -32.93 24.88 -41.78
N ALA A 266 -33.18 23.87 -40.93
CA ALA A 266 -32.31 23.55 -39.79
C ALA A 266 -30.96 22.98 -40.24
N LEU A 267 -30.98 22.09 -41.26
CA LEU A 267 -29.76 21.55 -41.85
C LEU A 267 -28.92 22.62 -42.52
N ALA A 268 -29.57 23.57 -43.25
CA ALA A 268 -28.88 24.71 -43.90
C ALA A 268 -28.28 25.69 -42.90
N ASN A 269 -28.87 25.86 -41.72
CA ASN A 269 -28.34 26.73 -40.64
C ASN A 269 -27.20 26.11 -39.84
N LEU A 270 -27.13 24.76 -39.74
CA LEU A 270 -25.99 24.05 -39.16
C LEU A 270 -24.74 24.16 -40.06
N ALA A 271 -24.89 24.08 -41.36
CA ALA A 271 -23.78 24.19 -42.31
C ALA A 271 -23.14 25.60 -42.35
N LYS A 272 -23.91 26.67 -42.00
CA LYS A 272 -23.41 28.06 -41.95
C LYS A 272 -22.65 28.44 -40.66
N LYS A 273 -22.60 27.58 -39.63
CA LYS A 273 -22.01 27.92 -38.31
C LYS A 273 -20.50 27.63 -38.21
N THR A 274 -19.85 27.20 -39.30
CA THR A 274 -18.40 26.91 -39.31
C THR A 274 -17.51 28.12 -39.68
N THR A 275 -18.10 29.30 -39.94
CA THR A 275 -17.26 30.49 -40.25
C THR A 275 -17.85 31.76 -39.60
N THR A 276 -17.05 32.41 -38.78
CA THR A 276 -17.00 33.81 -38.32
C THR A 276 -17.92 34.31 -37.18
N GLY A 277 -17.30 34.92 -36.17
CA GLY A 277 -17.67 36.16 -35.50
C GLY A 277 -18.30 36.06 -34.09
N LYS A 278 -17.56 36.50 -33.07
CA LYS A 278 -18.02 36.80 -31.72
C LYS A 278 -19.09 37.91 -31.69
N ASP A 279 -20.00 37.83 -30.74
CA ASP A 279 -20.85 38.91 -30.16
C ASP A 279 -22.32 39.09 -30.61
N SER A 280 -22.90 38.21 -31.45
CA SER A 280 -24.38 38.16 -31.54
C SER A 280 -24.99 36.78 -31.25
N ALA A 281 -24.21 35.89 -30.62
CA ALA A 281 -24.52 34.48 -30.55
C ALA A 281 -25.42 34.06 -29.37
N ASP A 282 -25.48 34.79 -28.27
CA ASP A 282 -26.10 34.31 -27.03
C ASP A 282 -27.63 34.28 -27.05
N LEU A 283 -28.27 35.20 -27.72
CA LEU A 283 -29.73 35.23 -27.80
C LEU A 283 -30.29 34.24 -28.84
N LYS A 284 -29.65 34.14 -30.00
CA LYS A 284 -30.00 33.11 -31.02
C LYS A 284 -29.69 31.70 -30.57
N THR A 285 -28.65 31.51 -29.78
CA THR A 285 -28.27 30.19 -29.22
C THR A 285 -29.29 29.71 -28.18
N LYS A 286 -29.86 30.58 -27.37
CA LYS A 286 -30.95 30.27 -26.41
C LYS A 286 -32.26 29.89 -27.07
N GLU A 287 -32.62 30.47 -28.19
CA GLU A 287 -33.84 30.11 -28.95
C GLU A 287 -33.64 28.79 -29.74
N LEU A 288 -32.47 28.57 -30.32
CA LEU A 288 -32.12 27.29 -30.97
C LEU A 288 -32.06 26.13 -29.97
N SER A 289 -31.62 26.38 -28.74
CA SER A 289 -31.57 25.35 -27.70
C SER A 289 -32.95 24.94 -27.19
N LYS A 290 -33.96 25.79 -27.31
CA LYS A 290 -35.35 25.48 -26.94
C LYS A 290 -36.06 24.70 -28.06
N SER A 291 -35.76 24.95 -29.33
CA SER A 291 -36.38 24.25 -30.46
C SER A 291 -35.66 22.96 -30.85
N ASN A 292 -34.36 22.87 -30.61
CA ASN A 292 -33.54 21.72 -30.97
C ASN A 292 -32.55 21.37 -29.83
N PRO A 293 -33.02 20.91 -28.68
CA PRO A 293 -32.21 20.74 -27.49
C PRO A 293 -31.08 19.71 -27.64
N LEU A 294 -31.26 18.63 -28.39
CA LEU A 294 -30.22 17.67 -28.69
C LEU A 294 -29.19 18.22 -29.68
N PHE A 295 -29.66 18.75 -30.79
CA PHE A 295 -28.77 19.25 -31.87
C PHE A 295 -28.09 20.58 -31.54
N ALA A 296 -28.49 21.26 -30.50
CA ALA A 296 -27.75 22.40 -29.95
C ALA A 296 -26.42 21.95 -29.30
N LEU A 297 -26.35 20.72 -28.82
CA LEU A 297 -25.18 20.12 -28.15
C LEU A 297 -24.44 19.12 -29.04
N LEU A 298 -25.19 18.37 -29.84
CA LEU A 298 -24.68 17.30 -30.70
C LEU A 298 -24.73 17.75 -32.17
N SER A 299 -23.56 17.84 -32.81
CA SER A 299 -23.42 18.16 -34.23
C SER A 299 -23.41 16.86 -35.06
N ILE A 300 -24.30 16.77 -36.06
CA ILE A 300 -24.39 15.61 -36.95
C ILE A 300 -23.32 15.73 -38.06
N PRO A 301 -22.59 14.64 -38.39
CA PRO A 301 -21.65 14.62 -39.49
C PRO A 301 -22.37 14.85 -40.84
N THR A 302 -22.07 15.95 -41.53
CA THR A 302 -22.60 16.30 -42.85
C THR A 302 -21.49 16.66 -43.80
N TYR A 303 -21.78 16.56 -45.13
CA TYR A 303 -20.88 17.03 -46.20
C TYR A 303 -21.71 17.71 -47.29
N GLN A 304 -21.09 18.48 -48.11
CA GLN A 304 -21.77 19.06 -49.32
C GLN A 304 -21.69 18.05 -50.45
N ASN A 305 -22.86 17.66 -51.00
CA ASN A 305 -22.92 16.79 -52.17
C ASN A 305 -22.50 17.54 -53.44
N ALA A 306 -22.42 16.85 -54.59
CA ALA A 306 -22.03 17.43 -55.88
C ALA A 306 -22.93 18.58 -56.33
N GLN A 307 -24.14 18.72 -55.77
CA GLN A 307 -25.08 19.80 -56.02
C GLN A 307 -25.03 20.93 -55.01
N GLY A 308 -24.02 20.92 -54.10
CA GLY A 308 -23.85 21.94 -53.07
C GLY A 308 -24.86 21.85 -51.90
N GLN A 309 -25.65 20.76 -51.81
CA GLN A 309 -26.63 20.57 -50.76
C GLN A 309 -26.02 19.79 -49.61
N PRO A 310 -26.33 20.11 -48.33
CA PRO A 310 -25.89 19.37 -47.18
C PRO A 310 -26.53 17.99 -47.16
N SER A 311 -25.70 16.94 -47.15
CA SER A 311 -26.10 15.53 -47.07
C SER A 311 -25.42 14.91 -45.81
N LEU A 312 -26.03 13.83 -45.30
CA LEU A 312 -25.43 13.08 -44.17
C LEU A 312 -24.12 12.44 -44.63
N ARG A 313 -23.09 12.60 -43.85
CA ARG A 313 -21.81 11.96 -44.14
C ARG A 313 -21.92 10.45 -43.86
N PRO A 314 -21.65 9.60 -44.86
CA PRO A 314 -21.57 8.16 -44.63
C PRO A 314 -20.49 7.80 -43.58
N GLY A 315 -20.77 6.80 -42.73
CA GLY A 315 -19.81 6.30 -41.77
C GLY A 315 -20.41 6.01 -40.39
N PRO A 316 -19.61 5.45 -39.49
CA PRO A 316 -20.11 4.94 -38.20
C PRO A 316 -20.33 6.03 -37.15
N THR A 317 -19.79 7.25 -37.34
CA THR A 317 -19.94 8.36 -36.39
C THR A 317 -21.30 9.01 -36.58
N VAL A 318 -22.12 9.00 -35.54
CA VAL A 318 -23.50 9.53 -35.57
C VAL A 318 -23.64 10.92 -34.98
N GLY A 319 -22.58 11.42 -34.32
CA GLY A 319 -22.57 12.77 -33.78
C GLY A 319 -21.25 13.19 -33.17
N TRP A 320 -21.05 14.49 -33.06
CA TRP A 320 -19.90 15.14 -32.44
C TRP A 320 -20.37 16.03 -31.27
N VAL A 321 -19.76 15.88 -30.10
CA VAL A 321 -20.14 16.62 -28.89
C VAL A 321 -18.91 17.16 -28.18
N ALA A 322 -18.96 18.40 -27.71
CA ALA A 322 -17.91 18.95 -26.90
C ALA A 322 -17.81 18.21 -25.53
N GLN A 323 -16.62 18.00 -25.02
CA GLN A 323 -16.35 17.27 -23.77
C GLN A 323 -17.24 17.73 -22.60
N LYS A 324 -17.43 19.04 -22.44
CA LYS A 324 -18.27 19.63 -21.39
C LYS A 324 -19.76 19.29 -21.48
N ASP A 325 -20.22 18.90 -22.66
CA ASP A 325 -21.64 18.69 -22.96
C ASP A 325 -22.01 17.19 -23.02
N THR A 326 -21.02 16.28 -22.98
CA THR A 326 -21.24 14.81 -23.05
C THR A 326 -22.13 14.30 -21.92
N ALA A 327 -21.92 14.76 -20.69
CA ALA A 327 -22.73 14.41 -19.53
C ALA A 327 -24.21 14.79 -19.72
N LYS A 328 -24.45 15.98 -20.32
CA LYS A 328 -25.79 16.47 -20.58
C LYS A 328 -26.50 15.68 -21.69
N VAL A 329 -25.78 15.33 -22.75
CA VAL A 329 -26.31 14.43 -23.79
C VAL A 329 -26.66 13.06 -23.22
N ASN A 330 -25.80 12.47 -22.36
CA ASN A 330 -26.10 11.23 -21.67
C ASN A 330 -27.35 11.33 -20.76
N SER A 331 -27.54 12.45 -20.08
CA SER A 331 -28.74 12.69 -19.27
C SER A 331 -30.02 12.73 -20.14
N TYR A 332 -29.92 13.20 -21.37
CA TYR A 332 -31.05 13.18 -22.32
C TYR A 332 -31.42 11.76 -22.74
N PHE A 333 -30.42 10.94 -23.06
CA PHE A 333 -30.67 9.54 -23.45
C PHE A 333 -31.22 8.68 -22.31
N ARG A 334 -30.93 9.02 -21.06
CA ARG A 334 -31.44 8.30 -19.86
C ARG A 334 -32.86 8.71 -19.42
N ARG A 335 -33.48 9.72 -20.05
CA ARG A 335 -34.86 10.09 -19.71
C ARG A 335 -35.84 9.00 -20.06
N PRO A 336 -36.82 8.68 -19.18
CA PRO A 336 -37.80 7.61 -19.46
C PRO A 336 -38.49 7.75 -20.80
N GLU A 337 -38.87 8.99 -21.16
CA GLU A 337 -39.59 9.32 -22.41
C GLU A 337 -38.70 9.07 -23.65
N ILE A 338 -37.41 9.24 -23.51
CA ILE A 338 -36.42 9.02 -24.59
C ILE A 338 -36.03 7.55 -24.68
N ALA A 339 -35.90 6.88 -23.54
CA ALA A 339 -35.54 5.47 -23.47
C ALA A 339 -36.56 4.58 -24.24
N THR A 340 -37.82 4.97 -24.30
CA THR A 340 -38.86 4.30 -25.08
C THR A 340 -38.75 4.50 -26.59
N ILE A 341 -38.11 5.58 -27.05
CA ILE A 341 -37.90 5.89 -28.48
C ILE A 341 -36.64 5.21 -29.02
N ILE A 342 -35.62 5.00 -28.18
CA ILE A 342 -34.41 4.32 -28.59
C ILE A 342 -34.73 2.82 -28.77
N PRO A 343 -34.54 2.26 -29.99
CA PRO A 343 -34.77 0.84 -30.21
C PRO A 343 -33.86 0.02 -29.28
N GLN A 344 -34.31 -1.09 -28.72
CA GLN A 344 -33.54 -1.97 -27.87
C GLN A 344 -32.21 -2.46 -28.49
N SER A 345 -32.18 -2.49 -29.83
CA SER A 345 -30.98 -2.86 -30.59
C SER A 345 -29.91 -1.74 -30.66
N PHE A 346 -30.22 -0.52 -30.18
CA PHE A 346 -29.29 0.60 -30.20
C PHE A 346 -28.63 0.84 -28.84
N LYS A 347 -27.29 0.87 -28.81
CA LYS A 347 -26.52 1.28 -27.65
C LYS A 347 -25.57 2.39 -28.06
N PHE A 348 -25.73 3.58 -27.47
CA PHE A 348 -24.83 4.70 -27.74
C PHE A 348 -23.55 4.64 -26.93
N MET A 349 -22.39 4.78 -27.59
CA MET A 349 -21.08 4.79 -26.96
C MET A 349 -20.21 5.93 -27.49
N TRP A 350 -19.33 6.44 -26.64
CA TRP A 350 -18.41 7.53 -26.96
C TRP A 350 -17.05 6.99 -27.41
N SER A 351 -16.35 7.78 -28.26
CA SER A 351 -14.93 7.57 -28.50
C SER A 351 -14.15 7.67 -27.22
N VAL A 352 -13.08 6.89 -27.06
CA VAL A 352 -12.18 6.93 -25.89
C VAL A 352 -11.44 8.27 -25.77
N ARG A 353 -11.31 9.02 -26.90
CA ARG A 353 -10.57 10.28 -27.00
C ARG A 353 -11.34 11.30 -27.83
N PRO A 354 -11.07 12.58 -27.59
CA PRO A 354 -11.53 13.62 -28.49
C PRO A 354 -10.80 13.52 -29.85
N MET A 355 -11.42 14.06 -30.88
CA MET A 355 -10.82 14.23 -32.22
C MET A 355 -9.55 15.09 -32.12
N ASP A 356 -8.57 14.79 -33.00
CA ASP A 356 -7.28 15.44 -33.01
C ASP A 356 -7.35 16.98 -32.99
N GLY A 357 -6.57 17.58 -32.09
CA GLY A 357 -6.50 19.04 -31.93
C GLY A 357 -7.78 19.69 -31.41
N THR A 358 -8.76 18.91 -30.96
CA THR A 358 -10.05 19.41 -30.46
C THR A 358 -10.41 18.87 -29.07
N LYS A 359 -11.49 19.39 -28.46
CA LYS A 359 -12.12 18.83 -27.26
C LYS A 359 -13.50 18.24 -27.58
N VAL A 360 -13.61 17.58 -28.75
CA VAL A 360 -14.86 17.05 -29.29
C VAL A 360 -14.79 15.53 -29.37
N PHE A 361 -15.74 14.86 -28.74
CA PHE A 361 -15.89 13.41 -28.75
C PHE A 361 -16.84 12.94 -29.83
N GLU A 362 -16.58 11.76 -30.39
CA GLU A 362 -17.44 11.11 -31.36
C GLU A 362 -18.44 10.18 -30.68
N LEU A 363 -19.67 10.21 -31.14
CA LEU A 363 -20.74 9.31 -30.71
C LEU A 363 -20.95 8.23 -31.75
N TYR A 364 -21.05 6.99 -31.30
CA TYR A 364 -21.33 5.81 -32.12
C TYR A 364 -22.62 5.14 -31.69
N ALA A 365 -23.37 4.59 -32.62
CA ALA A 365 -24.53 3.73 -32.34
C ALA A 365 -24.17 2.28 -32.59
N ILE A 366 -24.00 1.54 -31.51
CA ILE A 366 -23.66 0.11 -31.50
C ILE A 366 -24.90 -0.72 -31.76
N LYS A 367 -24.79 -1.78 -32.58
CA LYS A 367 -25.85 -2.70 -32.88
C LYS A 367 -25.85 -3.86 -31.92
N SER A 368 -26.77 -3.85 -30.94
CA SER A 368 -26.95 -4.91 -29.96
C SER A 368 -28.14 -5.78 -30.37
N VAL A 369 -27.90 -6.87 -31.11
CA VAL A 369 -28.97 -7.74 -31.67
C VAL A 369 -29.20 -8.96 -30.80
N ALA A 370 -28.20 -9.39 -30.02
CA ALA A 370 -28.35 -10.57 -29.17
C ALA A 370 -29.33 -10.32 -28.02
N PRO A 371 -30.28 -11.25 -27.76
CA PRO A 371 -31.27 -11.12 -26.68
C PRO A 371 -30.63 -10.96 -25.28
N ASP A 372 -29.40 -11.45 -25.14
CA ASP A 372 -28.59 -11.35 -23.91
C ASP A 372 -27.69 -10.12 -23.84
N GLY A 373 -27.77 -9.24 -24.85
CA GLY A 373 -26.96 -8.00 -24.90
C GLY A 373 -25.44 -8.20 -25.00
N LYS A 374 -24.98 -9.42 -25.35
CA LYS A 374 -23.59 -9.76 -25.52
C LYS A 374 -23.02 -9.27 -26.87
N PRO A 375 -21.71 -8.99 -26.94
CA PRO A 375 -21.03 -8.60 -28.16
C PRO A 375 -20.97 -9.75 -29.17
N ASP A 376 -20.84 -9.39 -30.44
CA ASP A 376 -20.68 -10.37 -31.54
C ASP A 376 -19.42 -11.23 -31.34
N LEU A 377 -18.36 -10.63 -30.76
CA LEU A 377 -17.11 -11.29 -30.37
C LEU A 377 -16.52 -10.58 -29.17
N GLY A 378 -16.03 -11.34 -28.20
CA GLY A 378 -15.41 -10.81 -26.98
C GLY A 378 -13.88 -10.99 -26.93
N GLY A 379 -13.27 -10.48 -25.88
CA GLY A 379 -11.82 -10.53 -25.69
C GLY A 379 -11.26 -11.95 -25.50
N GLU A 380 -12.09 -12.94 -25.19
CA GLU A 380 -11.71 -14.35 -25.11
C GLU A 380 -11.28 -14.91 -26.48
N ALA A 381 -11.62 -14.22 -27.56
CA ALA A 381 -11.17 -14.56 -28.91
C ALA A 381 -9.73 -14.15 -29.21
N ILE A 382 -9.09 -13.36 -28.35
CA ILE A 382 -7.72 -12.89 -28.54
C ILE A 382 -6.75 -13.86 -27.89
N SER A 383 -5.75 -14.29 -28.66
CA SER A 383 -4.66 -15.15 -28.16
C SER A 383 -3.39 -14.38 -27.84
N ASP A 384 -3.09 -13.31 -28.58
CA ASP A 384 -1.94 -12.42 -28.36
C ASP A 384 -2.24 -11.00 -28.89
N ALA A 385 -1.56 -10.02 -28.35
CA ALA A 385 -1.62 -8.64 -28.84
C ALA A 385 -0.22 -7.99 -28.75
N ARG A 386 0.16 -7.20 -29.76
CA ARG A 386 1.48 -6.60 -29.85
C ARG A 386 1.38 -5.15 -30.31
N HIS A 387 2.25 -4.32 -29.78
CA HIS A 387 2.51 -2.99 -30.35
C HIS A 387 3.17 -3.15 -31.73
N ASP A 388 2.70 -2.39 -32.70
CA ASP A 388 3.22 -2.37 -34.07
C ASP A 388 3.06 -0.97 -34.69
N TYR A 389 3.45 -0.80 -35.95
CA TYR A 389 3.30 0.43 -36.71
C TYR A 389 2.51 0.17 -37.99
N ASP A 390 1.59 1.07 -38.33
CA ASP A 390 0.87 1.02 -39.57
C ASP A 390 1.80 1.37 -40.78
N GLN A 391 1.29 1.23 -41.98
CA GLN A 391 2.06 1.53 -43.23
C GLN A 391 2.52 2.99 -43.30
N LYS A 392 1.96 3.88 -42.49
CA LYS A 392 2.32 5.31 -42.43
C LYS A 392 3.27 5.61 -41.24
N GLY A 393 3.72 4.60 -40.52
CA GLY A 393 4.57 4.73 -39.36
C GLY A 393 3.84 5.23 -38.09
N LYS A 394 2.50 5.17 -38.00
CA LYS A 394 1.73 5.47 -36.80
C LYS A 394 1.64 4.24 -35.90
N PRO A 395 1.78 4.41 -34.59
CA PRO A 395 1.63 3.30 -33.65
C PRO A 395 0.24 2.67 -33.71
N GLU A 396 0.16 1.33 -33.74
CA GLU A 396 -1.06 0.55 -33.69
C GLU A 396 -0.90 -0.67 -32.78
N VAL A 397 -2.00 -1.34 -32.44
CA VAL A 397 -1.97 -2.63 -31.73
C VAL A 397 -2.47 -3.73 -32.65
N THR A 398 -1.59 -4.65 -33.01
CA THR A 398 -1.94 -5.84 -33.78
C THR A 398 -2.42 -6.93 -32.83
N MET A 399 -3.61 -7.47 -33.09
CA MET A 399 -4.25 -8.54 -32.35
C MET A 399 -4.23 -9.84 -33.15
N TYR A 400 -3.97 -10.92 -32.47
CA TYR A 400 -4.03 -12.29 -32.99
C TYR A 400 -5.16 -13.05 -32.31
N MET A 401 -6.05 -13.64 -33.10
CA MET A 401 -7.21 -14.36 -32.55
C MET A 401 -6.91 -15.83 -32.35
N THR A 402 -7.67 -16.46 -31.45
CA THR A 402 -7.72 -17.93 -31.30
C THR A 402 -8.31 -18.57 -32.55
N GLY A 403 -8.16 -19.89 -32.75
CA GLY A 403 -8.73 -20.58 -33.91
C GLY A 403 -10.23 -20.37 -34.05
N ASP A 404 -10.99 -20.52 -32.95
CA ASP A 404 -12.43 -20.28 -32.93
C ASP A 404 -12.78 -18.80 -33.12
N GLY A 405 -11.99 -17.91 -32.52
CA GLY A 405 -12.11 -16.48 -32.71
C GLY A 405 -11.92 -16.07 -34.16
N ALA A 406 -10.91 -16.59 -34.84
CA ALA A 406 -10.63 -16.34 -36.25
C ALA A 406 -11.76 -16.78 -37.17
N GLN A 407 -12.39 -17.93 -36.90
CA GLN A 407 -13.56 -18.39 -37.66
C GLN A 407 -14.79 -17.49 -37.50
N LYS A 408 -15.07 -17.06 -36.26
CA LYS A 408 -16.16 -16.09 -35.97
C LYS A 408 -15.87 -14.75 -36.62
N TRP A 409 -14.61 -14.27 -36.50
CA TRP A 409 -14.17 -13.01 -37.08
C TRP A 409 -14.28 -13.00 -38.60
N LYS A 410 -13.87 -14.10 -39.25
CA LYS A 410 -14.06 -14.31 -40.69
C LYS A 410 -15.51 -14.12 -41.10
N LYS A 411 -16.46 -14.73 -40.36
CA LYS A 411 -17.90 -14.62 -40.66
C LYS A 411 -18.40 -13.17 -40.51
N ILE A 412 -18.06 -12.53 -39.39
CA ILE A 412 -18.48 -11.15 -39.10
C ILE A 412 -17.91 -10.17 -40.15
N THR A 413 -16.64 -10.33 -40.54
CA THR A 413 -16.03 -9.46 -41.53
C THR A 413 -16.49 -9.72 -42.94
N ALA A 414 -16.84 -10.97 -43.29
CA ALA A 414 -17.48 -11.31 -44.54
C ALA A 414 -18.88 -10.66 -44.67
N GLU A 415 -19.68 -10.73 -43.60
CA GLU A 415 -21.00 -10.06 -43.55
C GLU A 415 -20.88 -8.54 -43.66
N ALA A 416 -19.92 -7.95 -42.97
CA ALA A 416 -19.70 -6.52 -42.97
C ALA A 416 -19.16 -5.95 -44.31
N SER A 417 -18.47 -6.77 -45.11
CA SER A 417 -17.91 -6.41 -46.44
C SER A 417 -18.75 -6.93 -47.61
N ALA A 418 -19.90 -7.59 -47.38
CA ALA A 418 -20.72 -8.25 -48.40
C ALA A 418 -21.22 -7.27 -49.49
N ASP A 419 -21.56 -6.04 -49.13
CA ASP A 419 -22.01 -5.03 -50.07
C ASP A 419 -20.83 -4.07 -50.43
N PRO A 420 -20.33 -4.11 -51.65
CA PRO A 420 -19.20 -3.22 -52.06
C PRO A 420 -19.53 -1.73 -51.97
N ASN A 421 -20.81 -1.35 -52.07
CA ASN A 421 -21.27 0.03 -52.08
C ASN A 421 -21.62 0.54 -50.67
N ASN A 422 -21.90 -0.38 -49.74
CA ASN A 422 -22.34 -0.05 -48.35
C ASN A 422 -21.60 -0.93 -47.37
N LYS A 423 -20.26 -0.84 -47.33
CA LYS A 423 -19.44 -1.59 -46.39
C LYS A 423 -19.67 -1.10 -44.96
N LYS A 424 -19.87 -2.03 -44.05
CA LYS A 424 -20.16 -1.74 -42.62
C LYS A 424 -18.90 -1.61 -41.80
N SER A 425 -19.01 -0.89 -40.71
CA SER A 425 -17.93 -0.72 -39.75
C SER A 425 -18.12 -1.63 -38.53
N ILE A 426 -17.02 -2.06 -37.92
CA ILE A 426 -17.01 -2.79 -36.66
C ILE A 426 -16.30 -1.95 -35.63
N ALA A 427 -17.00 -1.65 -34.53
CA ALA A 427 -16.42 -0.94 -33.41
C ALA A 427 -15.62 -1.92 -32.54
N ILE A 428 -14.40 -1.51 -32.23
CA ILE A 428 -13.53 -2.11 -31.22
C ILE A 428 -13.74 -1.32 -29.93
N VAL A 429 -14.43 -1.94 -28.99
CA VAL A 429 -14.83 -1.32 -27.73
C VAL A 429 -14.04 -1.98 -26.61
N LEU A 430 -13.48 -1.16 -25.74
CA LEU A 430 -12.83 -1.61 -24.51
C LEU A 430 -13.37 -0.80 -23.33
N ASP A 431 -13.85 -1.49 -22.31
CA ASP A 431 -14.43 -0.88 -21.11
C ASP A 431 -15.53 0.16 -21.43
N ASN A 432 -16.45 -0.18 -22.33
CA ASN A 432 -17.57 0.66 -22.79
C ASN A 432 -17.17 1.94 -23.54
N ALA A 433 -15.94 2.08 -24.00
CA ALA A 433 -15.47 3.18 -24.85
C ALA A 433 -15.03 2.65 -26.21
N VAL A 434 -15.37 3.37 -27.29
CA VAL A 434 -14.96 3.01 -28.64
C VAL A 434 -13.53 3.49 -28.90
N TYR A 435 -12.61 2.55 -29.12
CA TYR A 435 -11.22 2.83 -29.45
C TYR A 435 -11.03 3.10 -30.94
N SER A 436 -11.70 2.31 -31.77
CA SER A 436 -11.78 2.57 -33.22
C SER A 436 -13.03 1.90 -33.81
N ALA A 437 -13.50 2.37 -34.94
CA ALA A 437 -14.61 1.80 -35.68
C ALA A 437 -14.29 1.75 -37.18
N PRO A 438 -13.29 0.94 -37.59
CA PRO A 438 -12.87 0.87 -39.00
C PRO A 438 -13.96 0.25 -39.88
N THR A 439 -14.10 0.77 -41.10
CA THR A 439 -14.91 0.15 -42.14
C THR A 439 -14.21 -1.10 -42.67
N VAL A 440 -14.85 -2.22 -42.66
CA VAL A 440 -14.31 -3.49 -43.12
C VAL A 440 -14.22 -3.49 -44.64
N GLN A 441 -13.01 -3.62 -45.15
CA GLN A 441 -12.78 -3.58 -46.61
C GLN A 441 -13.01 -4.95 -47.25
N ASN A 442 -12.53 -6.00 -46.62
CA ASN A 442 -12.62 -7.38 -47.09
C ASN A 442 -12.77 -8.34 -45.91
N GLU A 443 -13.19 -9.58 -46.19
CA GLU A 443 -13.15 -10.70 -45.26
C GLU A 443 -11.72 -10.89 -44.69
N ILE A 444 -11.61 -11.16 -43.38
CA ILE A 444 -10.35 -11.40 -42.67
C ILE A 444 -10.33 -12.86 -42.17
N PRO A 445 -9.78 -13.81 -42.97
CA PRO A 445 -9.85 -15.23 -42.63
C PRO A 445 -8.77 -15.67 -41.62
N ASN A 446 -7.68 -14.95 -41.45
CA ASN A 446 -6.54 -15.32 -40.62
C ASN A 446 -6.65 -14.83 -39.16
N GLY A 447 -7.70 -14.10 -38.81
CA GLY A 447 -7.92 -13.59 -37.45
C GLY A 447 -6.86 -12.57 -36.98
N ILE A 448 -6.15 -11.91 -37.91
CA ILE A 448 -5.21 -10.84 -37.56
C ILE A 448 -5.88 -9.51 -37.84
N SER A 449 -5.95 -8.65 -36.83
CA SER A 449 -6.58 -7.33 -36.96
C SER A 449 -5.85 -6.30 -36.13
N SER A 450 -5.88 -5.02 -36.53
CA SER A 450 -5.21 -3.94 -35.85
C SER A 450 -6.21 -2.94 -35.24
N ILE A 451 -5.91 -2.48 -34.02
CA ILE A 451 -6.55 -1.30 -33.43
C ILE A 451 -5.74 -0.10 -33.85
N THR A 452 -6.32 0.69 -34.76
CA THR A 452 -5.72 1.89 -35.28
C THR A 452 -6.32 3.13 -34.65
N GLY A 453 -5.54 4.20 -34.49
CA GLY A 453 -6.00 5.45 -33.91
C GLY A 453 -4.84 6.43 -33.77
N ASN A 454 -5.09 7.56 -33.12
CA ASN A 454 -4.01 8.51 -32.83
C ASN A 454 -3.37 8.18 -31.47
N PHE A 455 -2.63 7.08 -31.42
CA PHE A 455 -1.97 6.57 -30.22
C PHE A 455 -0.51 7.03 -30.17
N THR A 456 -0.01 7.22 -28.96
CA THR A 456 1.43 7.25 -28.70
C THR A 456 1.98 5.82 -28.59
N VAL A 457 3.28 5.66 -28.73
CA VAL A 457 3.96 4.35 -28.59
C VAL A 457 3.67 3.71 -27.22
N ASN A 458 3.76 4.49 -26.16
CA ASN A 458 3.48 3.99 -24.80
C ASN A 458 2.04 3.48 -24.65
N GLU A 459 1.09 4.16 -25.25
CA GLU A 459 -0.33 3.75 -25.17
C GLU A 459 -0.62 2.48 -25.93
N THR A 460 0.00 2.28 -27.09
CA THR A 460 -0.15 1.02 -27.83
C THR A 460 0.55 -0.13 -27.12
N GLN A 461 1.67 0.12 -26.46
CA GLN A 461 2.32 -0.88 -25.60
C GLN A 461 1.44 -1.26 -24.40
N ASP A 462 0.90 -0.27 -23.69
CA ASP A 462 0.02 -0.51 -22.54
C ASP A 462 -1.25 -1.25 -22.96
N LEU A 463 -1.86 -0.84 -24.06
CA LEU A 463 -3.07 -1.49 -24.60
C LEU A 463 -2.78 -2.94 -25.01
N ALA A 464 -1.67 -3.19 -25.70
CA ALA A 464 -1.25 -4.55 -26.08
C ALA A 464 -1.04 -5.42 -24.83
N ASN A 465 -0.38 -4.91 -23.80
CA ASN A 465 -0.16 -5.62 -22.54
C ASN A 465 -1.48 -5.92 -21.81
N ILE A 466 -2.40 -4.96 -21.74
CA ILE A 466 -3.73 -5.14 -21.15
C ILE A 466 -4.51 -6.24 -21.88
N LEU A 467 -4.53 -6.22 -23.20
CA LEU A 467 -5.24 -7.18 -24.02
C LEU A 467 -4.64 -8.60 -23.90
N LYS A 468 -3.30 -8.68 -23.88
CA LYS A 468 -2.58 -9.95 -23.70
C LYS A 468 -2.79 -10.54 -22.30
N ALA A 469 -2.86 -9.72 -21.25
CA ALA A 469 -3.12 -10.16 -19.88
C ALA A 469 -4.57 -10.64 -19.68
N GLY A 470 -5.50 -10.13 -20.48
CA GLY A 470 -6.91 -10.52 -20.49
C GLY A 470 -7.79 -9.78 -19.48
N LYS A 471 -9.09 -10.18 -19.50
CA LYS A 471 -10.17 -9.58 -18.68
C LYS A 471 -10.06 -9.99 -17.21
N LEU A 472 -10.27 -9.03 -16.31
CA LEU A 472 -10.44 -9.32 -14.89
C LEU A 472 -11.75 -10.08 -14.63
N PRO A 473 -11.73 -11.12 -13.77
CA PRO A 473 -12.93 -11.89 -13.41
C PRO A 473 -14.02 -11.05 -12.73
N ALA A 474 -13.60 -10.01 -12.02
CA ALA A 474 -14.46 -9.01 -11.40
C ALA A 474 -13.78 -7.64 -11.47
N PRO A 475 -14.55 -6.54 -11.49
CA PRO A 475 -13.97 -5.20 -11.45
C PRO A 475 -13.10 -5.01 -10.22
N ALA A 476 -11.97 -4.34 -10.42
CA ALA A 476 -11.04 -4.00 -9.35
C ALA A 476 -11.03 -2.48 -9.15
N ARG A 477 -11.00 -2.04 -7.89
CA ARG A 477 -10.97 -0.61 -7.54
C ARG A 477 -9.84 -0.30 -6.59
N ILE A 478 -9.30 0.90 -6.69
CA ILE A 478 -8.26 1.40 -5.80
C ILE A 478 -8.93 1.93 -4.53
N VAL A 479 -8.68 1.27 -3.40
CA VAL A 479 -9.22 1.64 -2.08
C VAL A 479 -8.19 2.32 -1.20
N GLY A 480 -6.91 2.16 -1.51
CA GLY A 480 -5.80 2.87 -0.87
C GLY A 480 -4.72 3.21 -1.88
N GLU A 481 -4.08 4.33 -1.69
CA GLU A 481 -3.01 4.82 -2.56
C GLU A 481 -1.99 5.61 -1.75
N PHE A 482 -0.73 5.41 -2.06
CA PHE A 482 0.37 6.17 -1.49
C PHE A 482 1.38 6.47 -2.58
N VAL A 483 1.60 7.73 -2.86
CA VAL A 483 2.57 8.22 -3.87
C VAL A 483 3.63 9.04 -3.16
N VAL A 484 4.89 8.71 -3.42
CA VAL A 484 6.07 9.42 -2.88
C VAL A 484 6.87 9.97 -4.05
N GLY A 485 7.14 11.25 -4.00
CA GLY A 485 8.01 11.90 -4.97
C GLY A 485 9.48 11.48 -4.80
N PRO A 486 10.29 11.56 -5.88
CA PRO A 486 11.70 11.16 -5.83
C PRO A 486 12.54 12.02 -4.88
N SER A 487 12.25 13.32 -4.78
CA SER A 487 12.96 14.25 -3.89
C SER A 487 12.86 13.83 -2.44
N LEU A 488 11.64 13.45 -2.01
CA LEU A 488 11.40 12.98 -0.64
C LEU A 488 12.10 11.64 -0.38
N GLY A 489 12.09 10.73 -1.36
CA GLY A 489 12.80 9.45 -1.26
C GLY A 489 14.32 9.63 -1.17
N GLU A 490 14.91 10.52 -1.96
CA GLU A 490 16.36 10.81 -1.93
C GLU A 490 16.79 11.44 -0.60
N ALA A 491 16.01 12.39 -0.06
CA ALA A 491 16.23 12.95 1.26
C ALA A 491 16.14 11.89 2.36
N ALA A 492 15.13 11.03 2.33
CA ALA A 492 14.96 9.95 3.29
C ALA A 492 16.12 8.93 3.25
N ILE A 493 16.64 8.60 2.06
CA ILE A 493 17.85 7.76 1.92
C ILE A 493 19.05 8.44 2.57
N HIS A 494 19.29 9.70 2.26
CA HIS A 494 20.43 10.46 2.78
C HIS A 494 20.40 10.49 4.31
N ASP A 495 19.29 10.89 4.90
CA ASP A 495 19.13 11.03 6.35
C ASP A 495 19.14 9.67 7.05
N GLY A 496 18.48 8.67 6.47
CA GLY A 496 18.48 7.30 6.96
C GLY A 496 19.89 6.69 6.94
N LEU A 497 20.64 6.85 5.86
CA LEU A 497 22.00 6.32 5.74
C LEU A 497 22.98 7.08 6.66
N MET A 498 22.86 8.40 6.76
CA MET A 498 23.68 9.21 7.64
C MET A 498 23.47 8.81 9.11
N SER A 499 22.22 8.69 9.54
CA SER A 499 21.88 8.26 10.89
C SER A 499 22.37 6.83 11.19
N PHE A 500 22.26 5.94 10.20
CA PHE A 500 22.77 4.56 10.27
C PHE A 500 24.28 4.51 10.50
N VAL A 501 25.06 5.20 9.66
CA VAL A 501 26.52 5.23 9.76
C VAL A 501 26.95 5.83 11.09
N LEU A 502 26.33 6.92 11.52
CA LEU A 502 26.66 7.57 12.78
C LEU A 502 26.33 6.70 13.99
N ALA A 503 25.14 6.06 14.01
CA ALA A 503 24.75 5.13 15.05
C ALA A 503 25.70 3.93 15.13
N PHE A 504 26.10 3.39 13.98
CA PHE A 504 27.07 2.30 13.90
C PHE A 504 28.42 2.69 14.49
N ILE A 505 28.96 3.85 14.14
CA ILE A 505 30.23 4.37 14.70
C ILE A 505 30.11 4.56 16.21
N VAL A 506 29.01 5.13 16.71
CA VAL A 506 28.81 5.35 18.16
C VAL A 506 28.88 4.03 18.93
N ILE A 507 28.23 2.97 18.41
CA ILE A 507 28.31 1.65 19.04
C ILE A 507 29.71 1.04 18.99
N LEU A 508 30.40 1.11 17.86
CA LEU A 508 31.76 0.60 17.74
C LEU A 508 32.69 1.29 18.74
N VAL A 509 32.59 2.61 18.85
CA VAL A 509 33.38 3.40 19.81
C VAL A 509 33.03 3.04 21.26
N PHE A 510 31.72 2.96 21.57
CA PHE A 510 31.26 2.57 22.91
C PHE A 510 31.81 1.20 23.33
N MET A 511 31.70 0.18 22.47
CA MET A 511 32.19 -1.15 22.78
C MET A 511 33.69 -1.22 22.93
N ALA A 512 34.47 -0.52 22.08
CA ALA A 512 35.92 -0.47 22.17
C ALA A 512 36.37 0.24 23.44
N LEU A 513 35.74 1.36 23.82
CA LEU A 513 36.10 2.14 25.02
C LEU A 513 35.69 1.42 26.31
N TYR A 514 34.50 0.78 26.34
CA TYR A 514 34.00 0.16 27.57
C TYR A 514 34.64 -1.21 27.86
N TYR A 515 34.71 -2.09 26.84
CA TYR A 515 35.20 -3.47 26.98
C TYR A 515 36.63 -3.69 26.49
N ASN A 516 37.31 -2.67 26.01
CA ASN A 516 38.69 -2.70 25.55
C ASN A 516 38.91 -3.78 24.48
N LYS A 517 39.84 -4.76 24.66
CA LYS A 517 40.16 -5.80 23.68
C LYS A 517 38.97 -6.73 23.38
N ALA A 518 38.18 -7.06 24.37
CA ALA A 518 36.95 -7.81 24.15
C ALA A 518 35.92 -7.03 23.28
N GLY A 519 35.87 -5.70 23.42
CA GLY A 519 35.06 -4.81 22.60
C GLY A 519 35.37 -4.90 21.11
N TRP A 520 36.66 -5.03 20.74
CA TRP A 520 37.05 -5.22 19.33
C TRP A 520 36.53 -6.57 18.75
N VAL A 521 36.45 -7.63 19.57
CA VAL A 521 35.85 -8.91 19.16
C VAL A 521 34.37 -8.73 18.87
N ALA A 522 33.65 -8.01 19.76
CA ALA A 522 32.25 -7.69 19.53
C ALA A 522 32.04 -6.82 18.28
N ASN A 523 32.91 -5.83 18.05
CA ASN A 523 32.86 -4.98 16.86
C ASN A 523 33.04 -5.79 15.57
N LEU A 524 33.99 -6.74 15.55
CA LEU A 524 34.16 -7.64 14.40
C LEU A 524 32.90 -8.49 14.16
N ALA A 525 32.32 -9.05 15.23
CA ALA A 525 31.08 -9.83 15.12
C ALA A 525 29.92 -8.96 14.62
N LEU A 526 29.85 -7.68 15.02
CA LEU A 526 28.83 -6.74 14.58
C LEU A 526 28.95 -6.37 13.08
N VAL A 527 30.20 -6.15 12.59
CA VAL A 527 30.47 -5.93 11.16
C VAL A 527 30.04 -7.14 10.31
N ILE A 528 30.38 -8.34 10.77
CA ILE A 528 29.99 -9.59 10.11
C ILE A 528 28.46 -9.76 10.16
N ASN A 529 27.82 -9.41 11.28
CA ASN A 529 26.37 -9.47 11.40
C ASN A 529 25.70 -8.53 10.39
N LEU A 530 26.20 -7.31 10.23
CA LEU A 530 25.68 -6.36 9.25
C LEU A 530 25.79 -6.92 7.81
N LEU A 531 26.94 -7.52 7.48
CA LEU A 531 27.16 -8.19 6.19
C LEU A 531 26.12 -9.31 5.97
N PHE A 532 25.84 -10.11 7.01
CA PHE A 532 24.85 -11.19 6.91
C PHE A 532 23.43 -10.66 6.76
N ILE A 533 23.03 -9.63 7.53
CA ILE A 533 21.70 -9.02 7.41
C ILE A 533 21.50 -8.52 5.98
N MET A 534 22.41 -7.71 5.46
CA MET A 534 22.30 -7.16 4.11
C MET A 534 22.33 -8.25 3.03
N GLY A 535 23.23 -9.22 3.16
CA GLY A 535 23.32 -10.33 2.19
C GLY A 535 22.10 -11.23 2.18
N ILE A 536 21.50 -11.53 3.34
CA ILE A 536 20.28 -12.33 3.46
C ILE A 536 19.08 -11.56 2.89
N LEU A 537 18.95 -10.27 3.19
CA LEU A 537 17.88 -9.42 2.64
C LEU A 537 17.89 -9.43 1.11
N VAL A 538 19.07 -9.23 0.51
CA VAL A 538 19.23 -9.28 -0.96
C VAL A 538 18.92 -10.68 -1.50
N SER A 539 19.45 -11.71 -0.85
CA SER A 539 19.23 -13.10 -1.28
C SER A 539 17.76 -13.53 -1.26
N LEU A 540 16.99 -13.02 -0.30
CA LEU A 540 15.54 -13.27 -0.19
C LEU A 540 14.72 -12.35 -1.09
N GLY A 541 15.32 -11.35 -1.74
CA GLY A 541 14.59 -10.34 -2.51
C GLY A 541 13.69 -9.44 -1.64
N ALA A 542 14.02 -9.30 -0.35
CA ALA A 542 13.24 -8.50 0.57
C ALA A 542 13.36 -7.00 0.24
N VAL A 543 12.26 -6.28 0.43
CA VAL A 543 12.21 -4.83 0.19
C VAL A 543 12.72 -4.07 1.41
N LEU A 544 13.70 -3.21 1.22
CA LEU A 544 14.22 -2.32 2.26
C LEU A 544 13.42 -1.02 2.29
N THR A 545 12.62 -0.84 3.34
CA THR A 545 11.82 0.36 3.61
C THR A 545 12.51 1.29 4.61
N LEU A 546 12.04 2.52 4.77
CA LEU A 546 12.57 3.45 5.78
C LEU A 546 12.41 2.91 7.22
N PRO A 547 11.26 2.37 7.64
CA PRO A 547 11.16 1.60 8.88
C PRO A 547 12.06 0.36 8.90
N GLY A 548 12.30 -0.28 7.75
CA GLY A 548 13.25 -1.39 7.64
C GLY A 548 14.70 -0.98 7.95
N ILE A 549 15.13 0.20 7.50
CA ILE A 549 16.43 0.78 7.90
C ILE A 549 16.46 1.01 9.41
N ALA A 550 15.41 1.61 9.98
CA ALA A 550 15.29 1.78 11.43
C ALA A 550 15.35 0.43 12.17
N GLY A 551 14.76 -0.63 11.60
CA GLY A 551 14.86 -2.01 12.09
C GLY A 551 16.30 -2.53 12.10
N ILE A 552 17.08 -2.32 11.02
CA ILE A 552 18.49 -2.70 10.97
C ILE A 552 19.29 -1.94 12.02
N ILE A 553 19.09 -0.62 12.14
CA ILE A 553 19.75 0.22 13.14
C ILE A 553 19.43 -0.28 14.56
N LEU A 554 18.18 -0.62 14.81
CA LEU A 554 17.74 -1.20 16.06
C LEU A 554 18.41 -2.53 16.36
N VAL A 555 18.48 -3.42 15.37
CA VAL A 555 19.16 -4.71 15.48
C VAL A 555 20.65 -4.53 15.78
N ILE A 556 21.31 -3.51 15.26
CA ILE A 556 22.70 -3.18 15.60
C ILE A 556 22.82 -2.96 17.12
N GLY A 557 21.91 -2.20 17.71
CA GLY A 557 21.86 -1.98 19.16
C GLY A 557 21.62 -3.29 19.94
N LEU A 558 20.68 -4.11 19.48
CA LEU A 558 20.33 -5.42 20.09
C LEU A 558 21.43 -6.48 19.89
N SER A 559 22.16 -6.43 18.78
CA SER A 559 23.22 -7.41 18.48
C SER A 559 24.38 -7.35 19.48
N VAL A 560 24.59 -6.21 20.06
CA VAL A 560 25.63 -6.00 21.08
C VAL A 560 25.19 -6.57 22.44
N ASP A 561 23.87 -6.66 22.70
CA ASP A 561 23.30 -7.14 23.97
C ASP A 561 23.80 -8.56 24.33
N ALA A 562 23.79 -9.49 23.39
CA ALA A 562 24.29 -10.84 23.62
C ALA A 562 25.78 -10.86 23.98
N ASN A 563 26.60 -10.01 23.35
CA ASN A 563 28.02 -9.88 23.68
C ASN A 563 28.22 -9.24 25.07
N ILE A 564 27.43 -8.23 25.44
CA ILE A 564 27.43 -7.61 26.77
C ILE A 564 27.08 -8.67 27.83
N LEU A 565 26.05 -9.50 27.60
CA LEU A 565 25.67 -10.58 28.48
C LEU A 565 26.83 -11.54 28.74
N ILE A 566 27.53 -11.97 27.67
CA ILE A 566 28.69 -12.84 27.75
C ILE A 566 29.83 -12.14 28.52
N PHE A 567 30.14 -10.90 28.19
CA PHE A 567 31.29 -10.17 28.78
C PHE A 567 31.08 -9.85 30.25
N GLU A 568 29.88 -9.45 30.66
CA GLU A 568 29.55 -9.23 32.07
C GLU A 568 29.65 -10.57 32.86
N ARG A 569 29.24 -11.69 32.26
CA ARG A 569 29.37 -13.00 32.91
C ARG A 569 30.85 -13.43 32.98
N VAL A 570 31.66 -13.19 31.93
CA VAL A 570 33.11 -13.39 31.98
C VAL A 570 33.77 -12.54 33.07
N ARG A 571 33.37 -11.29 33.22
CA ARG A 571 33.83 -10.38 34.30
C ARG A 571 33.49 -10.91 35.68
N GLU A 572 32.30 -11.48 35.86
CA GLU A 572 31.88 -12.12 37.12
C GLU A 572 32.78 -13.31 37.45
N GLU A 573 33.06 -14.19 36.47
CA GLU A 573 33.94 -15.35 36.64
C GLU A 573 35.43 -14.94 36.89
N LEU A 574 35.91 -13.87 36.26
CA LEU A 574 37.21 -13.32 36.52
C LEU A 574 37.33 -12.73 37.94
N ASN A 575 36.27 -12.09 38.45
CA ASN A 575 36.21 -11.58 39.82
C ASN A 575 36.24 -12.72 40.87
N HIS A 576 35.79 -13.93 40.48
CA HIS A 576 35.89 -15.14 41.29
C HIS A 576 37.31 -15.78 41.23
N GLY A 577 38.28 -15.13 40.56
CA GLY A 577 39.66 -15.58 40.50
C GLY A 577 39.98 -16.66 39.46
N LYS A 578 39.05 -16.95 38.54
CA LYS A 578 39.26 -17.91 37.45
C LYS A 578 40.23 -17.35 36.39
N SER A 579 40.98 -18.24 35.74
CA SER A 579 41.84 -17.86 34.61
C SER A 579 41.00 -17.38 33.43
N THR A 580 41.54 -16.50 32.60
CA THR A 580 40.82 -15.89 31.44
C THR A 580 40.22 -16.94 30.50
N ALA A 581 40.93 -18.04 30.23
CA ALA A 581 40.40 -19.11 29.37
C ALA A 581 39.18 -19.82 29.98
N VAL A 582 39.25 -20.12 31.29
CA VAL A 582 38.14 -20.74 32.02
C VAL A 582 36.96 -19.77 32.13
N ALA A 583 37.23 -18.51 32.48
CA ALA A 583 36.23 -17.48 32.61
C ALA A 583 35.48 -17.25 31.29
N ILE A 584 36.16 -17.21 30.15
CA ILE A 584 35.51 -17.12 28.83
C ILE A 584 34.62 -18.34 28.58
N LYS A 585 35.12 -19.56 28.78
CA LYS A 585 34.35 -20.81 28.58
C LYS A 585 33.09 -20.86 29.43
N GLU A 586 33.19 -20.52 30.70
CA GLU A 586 32.08 -20.51 31.65
C GLU A 586 31.13 -19.34 31.41
N GLY A 587 31.67 -18.17 31.04
CA GLY A 587 30.85 -16.99 30.67
C GLY A 587 29.93 -17.28 29.49
N PHE A 588 30.42 -17.90 28.42
CA PHE A 588 29.60 -18.34 27.30
C PHE A 588 28.53 -19.36 27.74
N LYS A 589 28.91 -20.37 28.55
CA LYS A 589 28.01 -21.43 29.01
C LYS A 589 26.86 -20.86 29.85
N HIS A 590 27.15 -19.98 30.79
CA HIS A 590 26.16 -19.44 31.72
C HIS A 590 25.33 -18.29 31.13
N ALA A 591 25.84 -17.57 30.12
CA ALA A 591 25.06 -16.56 29.44
C ALA A 591 24.06 -17.13 28.40
N MET A 592 24.34 -18.35 27.88
CA MET A 592 23.55 -18.94 26.78
C MET A 592 22.03 -19.03 27.03
N PRO A 593 21.53 -19.50 28.18
CA PRO A 593 20.08 -19.59 28.42
C PRO A 593 19.42 -18.19 28.30
N SER A 594 19.99 -17.18 28.95
CA SER A 594 19.44 -15.82 28.92
C SER A 594 19.51 -15.20 27.52
N ILE A 595 20.55 -15.49 26.73
CA ILE A 595 20.67 -15.04 25.34
C ILE A 595 19.60 -15.69 24.45
N ILE A 596 19.37 -16.98 24.60
CA ILE A 596 18.32 -17.67 23.84
C ILE A 596 16.94 -17.11 24.21
N ASP A 597 16.65 -16.99 25.51
CA ASP A 597 15.36 -16.50 26.00
C ASP A 597 15.08 -15.07 25.49
N SER A 598 16.07 -14.17 25.54
CA SER A 598 15.94 -12.80 25.06
C SER A 598 15.67 -12.73 23.56
N ASN A 599 16.39 -13.50 22.74
CA ASN A 599 16.22 -13.51 21.30
C ASN A 599 14.89 -14.17 20.89
N VAL A 600 14.44 -15.22 21.59
CA VAL A 600 13.16 -15.87 21.35
C VAL A 600 11.99 -14.91 21.63
N THR A 601 12.03 -14.13 22.71
CA THR A 601 10.97 -13.15 23.01
C THR A 601 10.88 -12.06 21.93
N VAL A 602 12.01 -11.55 21.45
CA VAL A 602 12.03 -10.56 20.36
C VAL A 602 11.56 -11.18 19.04
N LEU A 603 11.96 -12.42 18.76
CA LEU A 603 11.56 -13.12 17.54
C LEU A 603 10.03 -13.39 17.50
N ILE A 604 9.43 -13.79 18.63
CA ILE A 604 7.97 -13.97 18.74
C ILE A 604 7.24 -12.68 18.34
N LEU A 605 7.67 -11.54 18.87
CA LEU A 605 7.06 -10.26 18.57
C LEU A 605 7.36 -9.80 17.14
N GLY A 606 8.56 -10.10 16.62
CA GLY A 606 8.87 -9.87 15.21
C GLY A 606 7.97 -10.66 14.26
N ILE A 607 7.68 -11.93 14.58
CA ILE A 607 6.73 -12.75 13.81
C ILE A 607 5.30 -12.19 13.89
N ILE A 608 4.85 -11.73 15.06
CA ILE A 608 3.53 -11.10 15.22
C ILE A 608 3.45 -9.84 14.35
N LEU A 609 4.48 -8.99 14.39
CA LEU A 609 4.59 -7.81 13.54
C LEU A 609 4.58 -8.16 12.05
N TYR A 610 5.20 -9.26 11.65
CA TYR A 610 5.19 -9.71 10.26
C TYR A 610 3.80 -10.17 9.81
N VAL A 611 3.08 -10.89 10.68
CA VAL A 611 1.75 -11.45 10.36
C VAL A 611 0.66 -10.39 10.37
N PHE A 612 0.68 -9.47 11.33
CA PHE A 612 -0.36 -8.44 11.50
C PHE A 612 0.00 -7.09 10.89
N GLY A 613 1.27 -6.85 10.56
CA GLY A 613 1.74 -5.65 9.90
C GLY A 613 1.50 -5.69 8.39
N SER A 614 1.51 -4.52 7.77
CA SER A 614 1.42 -4.38 6.31
C SER A 614 2.44 -3.37 5.80
N GLY A 615 2.84 -3.50 4.53
CA GLY A 615 3.76 -2.57 3.86
C GLY A 615 5.03 -2.26 4.66
N PRO A 616 5.27 -0.99 5.03
CA PRO A 616 6.48 -0.57 5.75
C PRO A 616 6.71 -1.28 7.08
N VAL A 617 5.64 -1.58 7.85
CA VAL A 617 5.73 -2.30 9.13
C VAL A 617 6.19 -3.74 8.93
N GLN A 618 5.72 -4.40 7.87
CA GLN A 618 6.17 -5.75 7.52
C GLN A 618 7.65 -5.76 7.11
N GLY A 619 8.11 -4.72 6.40
CA GLY A 619 9.52 -4.51 6.08
C GLY A 619 10.38 -4.37 7.34
N PHE A 620 9.93 -3.58 8.33
CA PHE A 620 10.57 -3.48 9.66
C PHE A 620 10.65 -4.85 10.36
N ALA A 621 9.53 -5.60 10.39
CA ALA A 621 9.48 -6.91 11.04
C ALA A 621 10.43 -7.92 10.38
N THR A 622 10.51 -7.91 9.05
CA THR A 622 11.42 -8.76 8.27
C THR A 622 12.88 -8.50 8.62
N THR A 623 13.29 -7.22 8.63
CA THR A 623 14.66 -6.84 8.99
C THR A 623 14.99 -7.17 10.45
N LEU A 624 14.01 -7.00 11.35
CA LEU A 624 14.14 -7.34 12.76
C LEU A 624 14.35 -8.86 12.95
N CYS A 625 13.51 -9.71 12.34
CA CYS A 625 13.61 -11.17 12.46
C CYS A 625 14.92 -11.71 11.88
N ILE A 626 15.31 -11.28 10.67
CA ILE A 626 16.59 -11.66 10.06
C ILE A 626 17.75 -11.21 10.94
N GLY A 627 17.68 -9.97 11.41
CA GLY A 627 18.72 -9.37 12.23
C GLY A 627 18.93 -10.08 13.56
N ILE A 628 17.87 -10.49 14.23
CA ILE A 628 17.94 -11.24 15.50
C ILE A 628 18.58 -12.61 15.28
N LEU A 629 18.15 -13.35 14.26
CA LEU A 629 18.70 -14.68 13.96
C LEU A 629 20.19 -14.59 13.58
N SER A 630 20.57 -13.62 12.75
CA SER A 630 21.97 -13.42 12.36
C SER A 630 22.80 -12.91 13.52
N SER A 631 22.27 -12.05 14.40
CA SER A 631 22.98 -11.54 15.58
C SER A 631 23.27 -12.65 16.60
N LEU A 632 22.29 -13.52 16.84
CA LEU A 632 22.48 -14.68 17.71
C LEU A 632 23.61 -15.59 17.17
N PHE A 633 23.60 -15.85 15.87
CA PHE A 633 24.66 -16.62 15.20
C PHE A 633 26.04 -15.95 15.36
N CYS A 634 26.13 -14.65 15.13
CA CYS A 634 27.41 -13.90 15.22
C CYS A 634 27.91 -13.79 16.66
N ALA A 635 27.04 -13.47 17.62
CA ALA A 635 27.42 -13.31 19.02
C ALA A 635 27.88 -14.64 19.65
N VAL A 636 27.21 -15.75 19.32
CA VAL A 636 27.51 -17.05 19.93
C VAL A 636 28.66 -17.75 19.22
N LEU A 637 28.62 -17.80 17.87
CA LEU A 637 29.59 -18.60 17.10
C LEU A 637 30.81 -17.78 16.70
N ILE A 638 30.62 -16.61 16.07
CA ILE A 638 31.74 -15.83 15.54
C ILE A 638 32.59 -15.25 16.69
N SER A 639 31.95 -14.66 17.71
CA SER A 639 32.68 -14.13 18.87
C SER A 639 33.47 -15.22 19.56
N ARG A 640 32.89 -16.42 19.73
CA ARG A 640 33.57 -17.56 20.33
C ARG A 640 34.76 -18.03 19.52
N LEU A 641 34.63 -18.21 18.21
CA LEU A 641 35.72 -18.61 17.32
C LEU A 641 36.91 -17.62 17.37
N VAL A 642 36.59 -16.30 17.45
CA VAL A 642 37.61 -15.27 17.57
C VAL A 642 38.31 -15.36 18.93
N PHE A 643 37.56 -15.53 20.03
CA PHE A 643 38.16 -15.70 21.37
C PHE A 643 39.03 -16.95 21.44
N ASP A 644 38.54 -18.09 20.91
CA ASP A 644 39.30 -19.34 20.88
C ASP A 644 40.62 -19.18 20.08
N SER A 645 40.56 -18.47 18.92
CA SER A 645 41.74 -18.14 18.13
C SER A 645 42.76 -17.24 18.88
N LEU A 646 42.26 -16.23 19.62
CA LEU A 646 43.08 -15.33 20.43
C LEU A 646 43.72 -16.07 21.61
N LEU A 647 42.96 -16.95 22.26
CA LEU A 647 43.47 -17.80 23.34
C LEU A 647 44.58 -18.76 22.87
N ASN A 648 44.41 -19.39 21.72
CA ASN A 648 45.39 -20.25 21.10
C ASN A 648 46.72 -19.51 20.76
N LYS A 649 46.62 -18.19 20.52
CA LYS A 649 47.77 -17.29 20.29
C LYS A 649 48.34 -16.68 21.58
N ASN A 650 47.89 -17.15 22.76
CA ASN A 650 48.24 -16.59 24.07
C ASN A 650 48.08 -15.06 24.17
N ALA A 651 47.09 -14.49 23.47
CA ALA A 651 46.80 -13.07 23.48
C ALA A 651 46.27 -12.63 24.87
N ASN A 652 46.78 -11.53 25.39
CA ASN A 652 46.23 -10.95 26.61
C ASN A 652 44.88 -10.28 26.32
N ILE A 653 43.78 -10.90 26.72
CA ILE A 653 42.38 -10.46 26.47
C ILE A 653 41.93 -9.72 27.75
N THR A 654 41.52 -8.46 27.57
CA THR A 654 40.98 -7.63 28.65
C THR A 654 39.51 -7.34 28.39
N PHE A 655 38.66 -7.37 29.44
CA PHE A 655 37.22 -7.15 29.38
C PHE A 655 36.83 -5.79 29.98
N GLY A 656 37.70 -4.80 30.00
CA GLY A 656 37.43 -3.45 30.46
C GLY A 656 38.71 -2.68 30.72
N ASN A 657 38.55 -1.39 30.97
CA ASN A 657 39.63 -0.43 31.36
C ASN A 657 39.63 -0.24 32.89
N LYS A 658 40.66 0.41 33.41
CA LYS A 658 40.76 0.74 34.85
C LYS A 658 39.51 1.49 35.34
N ALA A 659 38.91 2.34 34.54
CA ALA A 659 37.69 3.09 34.89
C ALA A 659 36.42 2.27 34.81
N THR A 660 36.29 1.34 33.82
CA THR A 660 35.08 0.61 33.56
C THR A 660 34.97 -0.71 34.30
N ILE A 661 36.08 -1.31 34.74
CA ILE A 661 36.10 -2.63 35.38
C ILE A 661 35.45 -2.61 36.78
N HIS A 662 35.39 -1.46 37.44
CA HIS A 662 34.80 -1.24 38.77
C HIS A 662 33.49 -0.44 38.68
N ALA A 663 33.05 -0.05 37.50
CA ALA A 663 31.81 0.66 37.33
C ALA A 663 30.63 -0.20 37.85
N PHE A 664 29.75 0.40 38.63
CA PHE A 664 28.57 -0.24 39.24
C PHE A 664 28.83 -1.30 40.34
N LYS A 665 30.12 -1.51 40.78
CA LYS A 665 30.47 -2.59 41.72
C LYS A 665 29.90 -2.43 43.15
N ASN A 666 29.58 -1.20 43.58
CA ASN A 666 29.16 -0.90 44.94
C ASN A 666 27.74 -0.31 45.04
N ILE A 667 26.90 -0.54 44.06
CA ILE A 667 25.52 -0.06 44.09
C ILE A 667 24.64 -1.02 44.90
N ALA A 668 24.06 -0.50 45.98
CA ALA A 668 23.11 -1.22 46.83
C ALA A 668 21.79 -0.42 46.90
N PHE A 669 20.97 -0.53 45.84
CA PHE A 669 19.71 0.18 45.77
C PHE A 669 18.55 -0.71 46.29
N ASN A 670 17.65 -0.16 47.13
CA ASN A 670 16.55 -0.90 47.70
C ASN A 670 15.30 -0.77 46.78
N PHE A 671 15.24 -1.57 45.72
CA PHE A 671 14.14 -1.60 44.76
C PHE A 671 12.83 -2.04 45.42
N VAL A 672 12.86 -3.15 46.14
CA VAL A 672 11.65 -3.77 46.74
C VAL A 672 11.07 -2.89 47.82
N GLY A 673 11.91 -2.27 48.68
CA GLY A 673 11.43 -1.40 49.76
C GLY A 673 10.77 -0.11 49.26
N ARG A 674 11.24 0.41 48.11
CA ARG A 674 10.74 1.68 47.51
C ARG A 674 9.61 1.47 46.48
N ARG A 675 9.06 0.24 46.33
CA ARG A 675 8.08 -0.08 45.28
C ARG A 675 6.81 0.80 45.31
N LYS A 676 6.35 1.27 46.46
CA LYS A 676 5.19 2.18 46.56
C LYS A 676 5.47 3.52 45.86
N ILE A 677 6.70 4.03 45.90
CA ILE A 677 7.11 5.27 45.25
C ILE A 677 7.02 5.08 43.72
N TYR A 678 7.50 3.96 43.21
CA TYR A 678 7.44 3.67 41.76
C TYR A 678 6.00 3.56 41.28
N TYR A 679 5.15 2.84 41.97
CA TYR A 679 3.72 2.76 41.65
C TYR A 679 3.06 4.14 41.67
N THR A 680 3.39 4.99 42.65
CA THR A 680 2.85 6.37 42.72
C THR A 680 3.31 7.23 41.55
N ILE A 681 4.60 7.20 41.21
CA ILE A 681 5.14 7.96 40.06
C ILE A 681 4.46 7.53 38.75
N SER A 682 4.40 6.24 38.49
CA SER A 682 3.72 5.70 37.29
C SER A 682 2.25 6.08 37.25
N SER A 683 1.54 5.96 38.38
CA SER A 683 0.12 6.31 38.47
C SER A 683 -0.13 7.80 38.22
N ILE A 684 0.74 8.69 38.71
CA ILE A 684 0.64 10.13 38.46
C ILE A 684 0.79 10.42 36.96
N ILE A 685 1.80 9.84 36.31
CA ILE A 685 2.04 10.05 34.86
C ILE A 685 0.84 9.52 34.05
N ILE A 686 0.34 8.33 34.38
CA ILE A 686 -0.81 7.73 33.69
C ILE A 686 -2.06 8.58 33.89
N ILE A 687 -2.35 9.05 35.12
CA ILE A 687 -3.49 9.91 35.41
C ILE A 687 -3.36 11.24 34.64
N LEU A 688 -2.18 11.84 34.63
CA LEU A 688 -1.92 13.06 33.86
C LEU A 688 -2.15 12.83 32.36
N GLY A 689 -1.68 11.68 31.82
CA GLY A 689 -1.95 11.27 30.45
C GLY A 689 -3.43 11.13 30.13
N ILE A 690 -4.20 10.52 31.03
CA ILE A 690 -5.67 10.41 30.92
C ILE A 690 -6.34 11.79 30.94
N VAL A 691 -5.91 12.69 31.82
CA VAL A 691 -6.44 14.07 31.87
C VAL A 691 -6.14 14.79 30.55
N CYS A 692 -4.92 14.69 30.04
CA CYS A 692 -4.54 15.27 28.74
C CYS A 692 -5.32 14.63 27.57
N TYR A 693 -5.58 13.33 27.62
CA TYR A 693 -6.42 12.62 26.65
C TYR A 693 -7.81 13.28 26.54
N PHE A 694 -8.48 13.51 27.65
CA PHE A 694 -9.80 14.16 27.64
C PHE A 694 -9.70 15.63 27.26
N LYS A 695 -8.66 16.34 27.65
CA LYS A 695 -8.44 17.75 27.29
C LYS A 695 -8.22 17.91 25.80
N ASN A 696 -7.46 17.02 25.18
CA ASN A 696 -7.10 17.06 23.75
C ASN A 696 -8.21 16.47 22.85
N GLY A 697 -9.32 15.97 23.41
CA GLY A 697 -10.41 15.36 22.65
C GLY A 697 -10.11 13.94 22.13
N GLY A 698 -9.17 13.23 22.75
CA GLY A 698 -8.81 11.86 22.42
C GLY A 698 -7.35 11.68 21.98
N LEU A 699 -7.03 10.50 21.47
CA LEU A 699 -5.74 10.21 20.83
C LEU A 699 -5.72 10.82 19.42
N ARG A 700 -4.59 11.36 19.02
CA ARG A 700 -4.39 11.87 17.68
C ARG A 700 -4.11 10.72 16.72
N LEU A 701 -5.18 10.17 16.16
CA LEU A 701 -5.09 9.08 15.20
C LEU A 701 -4.69 9.61 13.82
N GLY A 702 -3.72 8.96 13.19
CA GLY A 702 -3.36 9.19 11.79
C GLY A 702 -4.42 8.67 10.81
N ILE A 703 -4.23 8.95 9.53
CA ILE A 703 -5.14 8.48 8.47
C ILE A 703 -5.20 6.95 8.37
N ASP A 704 -4.18 6.24 8.81
CA ASP A 704 -4.20 4.77 8.87
C ASP A 704 -5.34 4.21 9.72
N PHE A 705 -5.77 4.96 10.75
CA PHE A 705 -6.81 4.54 11.68
C PHE A 705 -8.12 5.33 11.57
N LYS A 706 -8.06 6.54 11.04
CA LYS A 706 -9.24 7.40 10.82
C LYS A 706 -9.81 7.28 9.40
N GLY A 707 -8.98 6.86 8.46
CA GLY A 707 -9.20 7.09 7.04
C GLY A 707 -8.92 8.55 6.68
N GLY A 708 -8.66 8.82 5.41
CA GLY A 708 -8.41 10.18 4.95
C GLY A 708 -7.38 10.26 3.83
N ARG A 709 -7.04 11.50 3.50
CA ARG A 709 -5.97 11.83 2.55
C ARG A 709 -4.96 12.73 3.23
N THR A 710 -3.69 12.47 2.96
CA THR A 710 -2.56 13.31 3.40
C THR A 710 -1.73 13.70 2.20
N TYR A 711 -1.35 14.97 2.14
CA TYR A 711 -0.47 15.54 1.13
C TYR A 711 0.73 16.18 1.82
N ILE A 712 1.93 15.94 1.29
CA ILE A 712 3.13 16.71 1.64
C ILE A 712 3.34 17.72 0.52
N VAL A 713 3.34 18.99 0.89
CA VAL A 713 3.44 20.11 -0.05
C VAL A 713 4.66 20.95 0.30
N HIS A 714 5.57 21.06 -0.65
CA HIS A 714 6.75 21.90 -0.55
C HIS A 714 6.48 23.27 -1.20
N PHE A 715 6.74 24.33 -0.49
CA PHE A 715 6.58 25.72 -0.94
C PHE A 715 7.96 26.35 -1.21
N ASP A 716 8.00 27.38 -2.04
CA ASP A 716 9.22 28.17 -2.33
C ASP A 716 9.69 29.02 -1.14
N LYS A 717 8.84 29.22 -0.13
CA LYS A 717 9.12 29.97 1.10
C LYS A 717 8.37 29.38 2.29
N GLY A 718 8.85 29.68 3.49
CA GLY A 718 8.16 29.30 4.74
C GLY A 718 6.73 29.83 4.78
N MET A 719 5.79 29.00 5.22
CA MET A 719 4.36 29.27 5.25
C MET A 719 3.82 29.09 6.67
N ASP A 720 2.91 29.98 7.07
CA ASP A 720 2.18 29.83 8.32
C ASP A 720 1.07 28.78 8.17
N THR A 721 1.04 27.82 9.08
CA THR A 721 0.11 26.68 9.01
C THR A 721 -1.36 27.09 9.15
N GLU A 722 -1.65 28.10 9.99
CA GLU A 722 -3.02 28.57 10.19
C GLU A 722 -3.51 29.42 8.99
N ASP A 723 -2.62 30.19 8.35
CA ASP A 723 -2.95 30.92 7.13
C ASP A 723 -3.28 29.97 5.98
N VAL A 724 -2.47 28.91 5.79
CA VAL A 724 -2.73 27.89 4.77
C VAL A 724 -4.01 27.13 5.07
N LYS A 725 -4.27 26.77 6.32
CA LYS A 725 -5.50 26.11 6.76
C LYS A 725 -6.73 26.97 6.48
N ALA A 726 -6.66 28.25 6.81
CA ALA A 726 -7.76 29.20 6.56
C ALA A 726 -8.09 29.34 5.07
N LYS A 727 -7.08 29.23 4.17
CA LYS A 727 -7.26 29.29 2.72
C LYS A 727 -7.79 27.98 2.12
N LEU A 728 -7.44 26.84 2.74
CA LEU A 728 -7.89 25.52 2.32
C LEU A 728 -9.32 25.20 2.75
N ALA A 729 -9.73 25.58 3.97
CA ALA A 729 -11.02 25.19 4.54
C ALA A 729 -12.22 25.50 3.63
N PRO A 730 -12.34 26.68 3.00
CA PRO A 730 -13.45 26.95 2.07
C PRO A 730 -13.44 26.08 0.82
N SER A 731 -12.25 25.63 0.37
CA SER A 731 -12.11 24.78 -0.81
C SER A 731 -12.54 23.35 -0.53
N PHE A 732 -12.45 22.91 0.72
CA PHE A 732 -12.95 21.63 1.22
C PHE A 732 -14.34 21.73 1.86
N GLN A 733 -15.13 22.76 1.51
CA GLN A 733 -16.50 22.98 2.00
C GLN A 733 -16.59 23.06 3.55
N ASN A 734 -15.51 23.53 4.20
CA ASN A 734 -15.33 23.59 5.66
C ASN A 734 -15.34 22.23 6.37
N GLU A 735 -15.08 21.12 5.64
CA GLU A 735 -14.75 19.86 6.29
C GLU A 735 -13.37 19.92 6.97
N GLU A 736 -13.10 18.96 7.84
CA GLU A 736 -11.87 18.93 8.66
C GLU A 736 -10.61 18.93 7.79
N VAL A 737 -9.81 19.99 7.93
CA VAL A 737 -8.49 20.11 7.34
C VAL A 737 -7.48 20.38 8.45
N GLN A 738 -6.44 19.57 8.50
CA GLN A 738 -5.30 19.75 9.38
C GLN A 738 -4.09 20.12 8.55
N VAL A 739 -3.38 21.17 8.98
CA VAL A 739 -2.13 21.63 8.36
C VAL A 739 -1.06 21.68 9.43
N LYS A 740 0.08 21.06 9.18
CA LYS A 740 1.24 21.02 10.06
C LYS A 740 2.52 21.19 9.25
N THR A 741 3.58 21.63 9.88
CA THR A 741 4.92 21.57 9.29
C THR A 741 5.38 20.10 9.18
N ALA A 742 6.13 19.80 8.11
CA ALA A 742 6.66 18.46 7.82
C ALA A 742 8.19 18.53 7.71
N GLY A 743 8.85 18.99 8.78
CA GLY A 743 10.30 19.12 8.85
C GLY A 743 10.76 20.56 8.73
N ALA A 744 10.67 21.18 7.56
CA ALA A 744 11.03 22.56 7.33
C ALA A 744 9.79 23.48 7.30
N ASP A 745 9.98 24.78 7.58
CA ASP A 745 8.87 25.75 7.59
C ASP A 745 8.21 25.95 6.22
N ASN A 746 8.86 25.51 5.15
CA ASN A 746 8.37 25.55 3.78
C ASN A 746 7.79 24.20 3.31
N GLU A 747 7.71 23.22 4.19
CA GLU A 747 7.14 21.91 3.90
C GLU A 747 5.96 21.64 4.84
N LEU A 748 4.77 21.47 4.27
CA LEU A 748 3.54 21.30 5.02
C LEU A 748 2.87 19.95 4.76
N LYS A 749 2.47 19.29 5.83
CA LYS A 749 1.60 18.11 5.82
C LYS A 749 0.14 18.55 5.93
N ILE A 750 -0.65 18.30 4.90
CA ILE A 750 -2.07 18.64 4.81
C ILE A 750 -2.88 17.37 4.86
N THR A 751 -3.75 17.22 5.85
CA THR A 751 -4.60 16.03 6.03
C THR A 751 -6.07 16.41 6.01
N THR A 752 -6.90 15.65 5.27
CA THR A 752 -8.35 15.88 5.15
C THR A 752 -9.12 14.57 5.01
N THR A 753 -10.36 14.57 5.49
CA THR A 753 -11.32 13.47 5.29
C THR A 753 -12.32 13.76 4.16
N TYR A 754 -12.18 14.89 3.47
CA TYR A 754 -13.09 15.34 2.40
C TYR A 754 -13.29 14.28 1.33
N HIS A 755 -14.55 13.93 1.03
CA HIS A 755 -14.94 12.89 0.08
C HIS A 755 -14.25 11.52 0.26
N ILE A 756 -13.87 11.13 1.48
CA ILE A 756 -13.19 9.85 1.72
C ILE A 756 -14.13 8.65 1.63
N ALA A 757 -15.41 8.84 1.93
CA ALA A 757 -16.44 7.82 1.83
C ALA A 757 -16.87 7.55 0.38
N ASP A 758 -16.63 8.50 -0.52
CA ASP A 758 -17.02 8.38 -1.92
C ASP A 758 -16.06 7.45 -2.65
N GLN A 759 -16.61 6.42 -3.25
CA GLN A 759 -15.85 5.37 -3.94
C GLN A 759 -15.78 5.59 -5.46
N ASP A 760 -16.34 6.67 -5.96
CA ASP A 760 -16.33 7.01 -7.38
C ASP A 760 -14.93 7.42 -7.85
N ALA A 761 -14.55 6.97 -9.05
CA ALA A 761 -13.26 7.32 -9.66
C ALA A 761 -13.05 8.84 -9.86
N GLY A 762 -14.13 9.63 -9.82
CA GLY A 762 -14.11 11.10 -9.88
C GLY A 762 -13.78 11.79 -8.55
N ALA A 763 -13.98 11.14 -7.41
CA ALA A 763 -13.80 11.74 -6.08
C ALA A 763 -12.36 12.21 -5.84
N ASP A 764 -11.37 11.45 -6.28
CA ASP A 764 -9.95 11.80 -6.13
C ASP A 764 -9.60 13.10 -6.90
N LYS A 765 -10.14 13.26 -8.12
CA LYS A 765 -9.96 14.51 -8.89
C LYS A 765 -10.66 15.71 -8.26
N ILE A 766 -11.82 15.50 -7.63
CA ILE A 766 -12.56 16.57 -6.91
C ILE A 766 -11.69 17.06 -5.75
N VAL A 767 -11.14 16.16 -4.95
CA VAL A 767 -10.31 16.50 -3.79
C VAL A 767 -9.00 17.16 -4.23
N GLU A 768 -8.35 16.66 -5.25
CA GLU A 768 -7.10 17.24 -5.78
C GLU A 768 -7.34 18.64 -6.35
N ASN A 769 -8.44 18.86 -7.06
CA ASN A 769 -8.81 20.19 -7.57
C ASN A 769 -9.14 21.15 -6.41
N ALA A 770 -9.82 20.69 -5.37
CA ALA A 770 -10.11 21.49 -4.17
C ALA A 770 -8.80 21.86 -3.44
N LEU A 771 -7.86 20.93 -3.31
CA LEU A 771 -6.55 21.18 -2.74
C LEU A 771 -5.80 22.25 -3.54
N LYS A 772 -5.67 22.06 -4.86
CA LYS A 772 -4.98 23.02 -5.74
C LYS A 772 -5.62 24.40 -5.68
N ALA A 773 -6.95 24.45 -5.75
CA ALA A 773 -7.69 25.72 -5.66
C ALA A 773 -7.49 26.45 -4.31
N GLY A 774 -7.25 25.72 -3.22
CA GLY A 774 -6.91 26.30 -1.92
C GLY A 774 -5.45 26.74 -1.86
N LEU A 775 -4.53 25.93 -2.37
CA LEU A 775 -3.10 26.24 -2.42
C LEU A 775 -2.79 27.42 -3.33
N ASP A 776 -3.47 27.55 -4.47
CA ASP A 776 -3.30 28.68 -5.40
C ASP A 776 -3.64 30.02 -4.71
N LYS A 777 -4.57 30.03 -3.75
CA LYS A 777 -4.90 31.21 -2.95
C LYS A 777 -3.78 31.65 -1.99
N THR A 778 -2.77 30.81 -1.75
CA THR A 778 -1.62 31.17 -0.94
C THR A 778 -0.70 32.17 -1.64
N GLY A 779 -0.72 32.20 -2.97
CA GLY A 779 0.13 33.04 -3.79
C GLY A 779 1.61 32.64 -3.84
N SER A 780 1.97 31.47 -3.26
CA SER A 780 3.31 30.90 -3.30
C SER A 780 3.35 29.76 -4.34
N LYS A 781 4.51 29.56 -4.95
CA LYS A 781 4.73 28.37 -5.77
C LYS A 781 4.84 27.15 -4.84
N TYR A 782 4.26 26.05 -5.25
CA TYR A 782 4.28 24.82 -4.48
C TYR A 782 4.45 23.59 -5.37
N THR A 783 4.92 22.52 -4.77
CA THR A 783 5.00 21.19 -5.38
C THR A 783 4.39 20.19 -4.39
N ILE A 784 3.51 19.31 -4.88
CA ILE A 784 2.98 18.20 -4.08
C ILE A 784 3.96 17.06 -4.20
N GLU A 785 4.68 16.78 -3.12
CA GLU A 785 5.75 15.77 -3.08
C GLU A 785 5.22 14.37 -2.72
N SER A 786 4.15 14.32 -1.93
CA SER A 786 3.54 13.05 -1.54
C SER A 786 2.03 13.16 -1.47
N ASN A 787 1.36 12.07 -1.77
CA ASN A 787 -0.09 11.91 -1.63
C ASN A 787 -0.37 10.51 -1.10
N GLN A 788 -1.08 10.44 0.02
CA GLN A 788 -1.52 9.20 0.65
C GLN A 788 -3.03 9.20 0.83
N LYS A 789 -3.68 8.11 0.45
CA LYS A 789 -5.11 7.87 0.64
C LYS A 789 -5.31 6.55 1.36
N VAL A 790 -6.07 6.58 2.44
CA VAL A 790 -6.50 5.39 3.18
C VAL A 790 -8.02 5.40 3.27
N GLY A 791 -8.64 4.43 2.62
CA GLY A 791 -10.10 4.29 2.67
C GLY A 791 -10.59 3.84 4.06
N PRO A 792 -11.87 4.13 4.41
CA PRO A 792 -12.43 3.82 5.74
C PRO A 792 -12.36 2.33 6.10
N ILE A 793 -12.54 1.45 5.12
CA ILE A 793 -12.48 0.00 5.33
C ILE A 793 -11.08 -0.44 5.71
N ILE A 794 -10.06 0.06 4.98
CA ILE A 794 -8.65 -0.22 5.29
C ILE A 794 -8.33 0.27 6.71
N ALA A 795 -8.74 1.49 7.05
CA ALA A 795 -8.53 2.04 8.39
C ALA A 795 -9.14 1.16 9.49
N SER A 796 -10.37 0.68 9.30
CA SER A 796 -11.03 -0.25 10.24
C SER A 796 -10.28 -1.57 10.39
N ASP A 797 -9.81 -2.14 9.29
CA ASP A 797 -9.04 -3.40 9.32
C ASP A 797 -7.69 -3.22 10.02
N LEU A 798 -7.01 -2.09 9.80
CA LEU A 798 -5.75 -1.78 10.46
C LEU A 798 -5.93 -1.61 11.97
N VAL A 799 -7.00 -0.95 12.41
CA VAL A 799 -7.38 -0.86 13.84
C VAL A 799 -7.59 -2.24 14.43
N SER A 800 -8.38 -3.09 13.77
CA SER A 800 -8.65 -4.46 14.22
C SER A 800 -7.37 -5.28 14.31
N SER A 801 -6.51 -5.22 13.30
CA SER A 801 -5.21 -5.91 13.27
C SER A 801 -4.31 -5.46 14.41
N ALA A 802 -4.28 -4.15 14.72
CA ALA A 802 -3.52 -3.60 15.83
C ALA A 802 -3.98 -4.16 17.19
N TYR A 803 -5.30 -4.21 17.43
CA TYR A 803 -5.85 -4.82 18.64
C TYR A 803 -5.48 -6.30 18.78
N PHE A 804 -5.62 -7.08 17.71
CA PHE A 804 -5.25 -8.50 17.73
C PHE A 804 -3.75 -8.68 17.92
N ALA A 805 -2.90 -7.89 17.28
CA ALA A 805 -1.45 -7.95 17.45
C ALA A 805 -1.04 -7.73 18.90
N ILE A 806 -1.58 -6.72 19.57
CA ILE A 806 -1.30 -6.43 20.99
C ILE A 806 -1.84 -7.56 21.88
N LEU A 807 -3.07 -8.03 21.65
CA LEU A 807 -3.68 -9.10 22.43
C LEU A 807 -2.90 -10.41 22.33
N PHE A 808 -2.56 -10.84 21.09
CA PHE A 808 -1.78 -12.05 20.85
C PHE A 808 -0.37 -11.93 21.42
N SER A 809 0.25 -10.74 21.34
CA SER A 809 1.56 -10.51 21.94
C SER A 809 1.53 -10.69 23.44
N CYS A 810 0.56 -10.10 24.15
CA CYS A 810 0.37 -10.29 25.59
C CYS A 810 0.13 -11.76 25.94
N LEU A 811 -0.74 -12.44 25.19
CA LEU A 811 -1.08 -13.84 25.42
C LEU A 811 0.13 -14.77 25.22
N LEU A 812 0.83 -14.64 24.10
CA LEU A 812 1.99 -15.47 23.79
C LEU A 812 3.13 -15.24 24.79
N MET A 813 3.35 -13.98 25.20
CA MET A 813 4.35 -13.66 26.22
C MET A 813 3.97 -14.21 27.58
N PHE A 814 2.70 -14.12 27.93
CA PHE A 814 2.19 -14.73 29.17
C PHE A 814 2.44 -16.24 29.20
N VAL A 815 2.06 -16.94 28.13
CA VAL A 815 2.27 -18.39 27.99
C VAL A 815 3.76 -18.73 28.04
N TYR A 816 4.59 -17.99 27.29
CA TYR A 816 6.02 -18.20 27.28
C TYR A 816 6.65 -18.09 28.67
N ILE A 817 6.31 -17.05 29.44
CA ILE A 817 6.83 -16.84 30.80
C ILE A 817 6.36 -17.95 31.76
N ILE A 818 5.10 -18.37 31.68
CA ILE A 818 4.60 -19.47 32.52
C ILE A 818 5.34 -20.77 32.22
N VAL A 819 5.51 -21.11 30.96
CA VAL A 819 6.24 -22.32 30.56
C VAL A 819 7.69 -22.26 31.01
N ARG A 820 8.34 -21.10 30.88
CA ARG A 820 9.77 -20.89 31.17
C ARG A 820 10.06 -20.87 32.67
N PHE A 821 9.23 -20.21 33.47
CA PHE A 821 9.43 -20.02 34.93
C PHE A 821 8.57 -20.91 35.80
N LYS A 822 7.60 -21.64 35.25
CA LYS A 822 6.71 -22.59 35.93
C LYS A 822 5.92 -22.00 37.12
N LYS A 823 5.79 -20.69 37.22
CA LYS A 823 5.03 -19.98 38.27
C LYS A 823 4.15 -18.88 37.64
N LEU A 824 2.86 -18.90 37.94
CA LEU A 824 1.86 -17.96 37.42
C LEU A 824 2.18 -16.50 37.74
N ASN A 825 2.75 -16.25 38.94
CA ASN A 825 3.06 -14.89 39.39
C ASN A 825 4.08 -14.17 38.47
N TYR A 826 5.03 -14.91 37.93
CA TYR A 826 6.02 -14.34 36.96
C TYR A 826 5.31 -13.94 35.66
N GLY A 827 4.39 -14.76 35.15
CA GLY A 827 3.61 -14.44 33.96
C GLY A 827 2.73 -13.20 34.18
N LEU A 828 1.99 -13.15 35.29
CA LEU A 828 1.16 -11.99 35.63
C LEU A 828 1.98 -10.72 35.83
N GLY A 829 3.10 -10.80 36.56
CA GLY A 829 4.00 -9.67 36.78
C GLY A 829 4.58 -9.11 35.50
N ALA A 830 4.95 -9.98 34.56
CA ALA A 830 5.45 -9.57 33.24
C ALA A 830 4.35 -8.89 32.40
N VAL A 831 3.17 -9.47 32.30
CA VAL A 831 2.07 -8.89 31.49
C VAL A 831 1.57 -7.56 32.07
N ILE A 832 1.46 -7.43 33.39
CA ILE A 832 1.09 -6.16 34.01
C ILE A 832 2.14 -5.08 33.69
N ALA A 833 3.43 -5.44 33.71
CA ALA A 833 4.49 -4.52 33.31
C ALA A 833 4.37 -4.10 31.82
N LEU A 834 4.01 -5.02 30.93
CA LEU A 834 3.76 -4.69 29.52
C LEU A 834 2.62 -3.67 29.36
N PHE A 835 1.50 -3.90 30.01
CA PHE A 835 0.37 -2.96 29.98
C PHE A 835 0.76 -1.58 30.55
N HIS A 836 1.47 -1.57 31.66
CA HIS A 836 1.99 -0.37 32.27
C HIS A 836 2.86 0.44 31.28
N ASP A 837 3.75 -0.23 30.56
CA ASP A 837 4.66 0.44 29.63
C ASP A 837 3.92 1.03 28.43
N VAL A 838 2.97 0.30 27.87
CA VAL A 838 2.09 0.82 26.81
C VAL A 838 1.32 2.05 27.30
N LEU A 839 0.74 2.00 28.50
CA LEU A 839 0.00 3.12 29.07
C LEU A 839 0.90 4.35 29.31
N LEU A 840 2.14 4.16 29.74
CA LEU A 840 3.09 5.25 29.92
C LEU A 840 3.49 5.88 28.59
N VAL A 841 3.80 5.08 27.56
CA VAL A 841 4.13 5.61 26.23
C VAL A 841 2.96 6.41 25.66
N LEU A 842 1.74 5.90 25.75
CA LEU A 842 0.52 6.62 25.37
C LEU A 842 0.34 7.91 26.17
N SER A 843 0.61 7.87 27.49
CA SER A 843 0.55 9.07 28.34
C SER A 843 1.55 10.13 27.88
N PHE A 844 2.77 9.77 27.53
CA PHE A 844 3.74 10.73 26.99
C PHE A 844 3.29 11.31 25.66
N TYR A 845 2.66 10.51 24.78
CA TYR A 845 2.12 10.99 23.52
C TYR A 845 1.02 12.03 23.75
N THR A 846 0.09 11.78 24.68
CA THR A 846 -1.00 12.73 24.98
C THR A 846 -0.53 13.97 25.71
N ILE A 847 0.46 13.87 26.62
CA ILE A 847 0.99 14.99 27.38
C ILE A 847 1.80 15.92 26.48
N LEU A 848 2.61 15.37 25.57
CA LEU A 848 3.54 16.12 24.73
C LEU A 848 2.92 16.57 23.39
N ASP A 849 1.70 16.11 23.06
CA ASP A 849 1.02 16.54 21.84
C ASP A 849 0.83 18.06 21.82
N GLY A 850 1.29 18.68 20.73
CA GLY A 850 1.27 20.12 20.56
C GLY A 850 2.37 20.88 21.33
N ILE A 851 3.20 20.21 22.14
CA ILE A 851 4.34 20.81 22.84
C ILE A 851 5.65 20.62 22.05
N VAL A 852 5.81 19.42 21.48
CA VAL A 852 7.02 19.08 20.72
C VAL A 852 6.89 19.53 19.26
N PRO A 853 8.02 19.87 18.58
CA PRO A 853 8.00 20.39 17.22
C PRO A 853 7.84 19.30 16.14
N PHE A 854 7.50 18.06 16.49
CA PHE A 854 7.32 16.94 15.56
C PHE A 854 5.98 16.25 15.80
N SER A 855 5.53 15.46 14.81
CA SER A 855 4.21 14.81 14.86
C SER A 855 4.21 13.61 15.81
N LEU A 856 3.23 13.58 16.73
CA LEU A 856 2.91 12.45 17.61
C LEU A 856 1.60 11.76 17.20
N GLU A 857 1.37 11.64 15.90
CA GLU A 857 0.22 10.90 15.36
C GLU A 857 0.40 9.39 15.57
N ILE A 858 -0.70 8.73 15.94
CA ILE A 858 -0.74 7.28 16.13
C ILE A 858 -1.16 6.64 14.81
N GLY A 859 -0.20 6.08 14.09
CA GLY A 859 -0.35 5.31 12.86
C GLY A 859 0.09 3.86 13.06
N GLN A 860 0.23 3.12 11.96
CA GLN A 860 0.76 1.75 11.97
C GLN A 860 2.17 1.66 12.56
N ASP A 861 3.02 2.64 12.27
CA ASP A 861 4.39 2.71 12.80
C ASP A 861 4.40 2.77 14.31
N PHE A 862 3.45 3.49 14.93
CA PHE A 862 3.34 3.54 16.38
C PHE A 862 3.02 2.15 16.98
N ILE A 863 2.18 1.35 16.32
CA ILE A 863 1.90 -0.02 16.79
C ILE A 863 3.16 -0.88 16.71
N ALA A 864 3.95 -0.74 15.64
CA ALA A 864 5.24 -1.41 15.55
C ALA A 864 6.20 -0.97 16.67
N ALA A 865 6.22 0.31 17.02
CA ALA A 865 6.98 0.82 18.15
C ALA A 865 6.53 0.22 19.48
N ILE A 866 5.22 0.19 19.76
CA ILE A 866 4.67 -0.37 21.00
C ILE A 866 5.02 -1.86 21.15
N LEU A 867 4.82 -2.66 20.11
CA LEU A 867 5.19 -4.07 20.15
C LEU A 867 6.70 -4.26 20.35
N THR A 868 7.52 -3.40 19.77
CA THR A 868 8.97 -3.42 19.98
C THR A 868 9.34 -3.03 21.42
N VAL A 869 8.68 -2.03 22.00
CA VAL A 869 8.84 -1.65 23.41
C VAL A 869 8.46 -2.81 24.33
N MET A 870 7.35 -3.48 24.06
CA MET A 870 6.95 -4.69 24.80
C MET A 870 8.03 -5.78 24.73
N SER A 871 8.68 -5.93 23.56
CA SER A 871 9.82 -6.83 23.37
C SER A 871 10.99 -6.49 24.30
N TYR A 872 11.35 -5.21 24.41
CA TYR A 872 12.46 -4.78 25.27
C TYR A 872 12.18 -5.04 26.73
N THR A 873 11.01 -4.66 27.21
CA THR A 873 10.58 -4.91 28.57
C THR A 873 10.61 -6.41 28.90
N MET A 874 10.13 -7.24 27.98
CA MET A 874 10.16 -8.69 28.18
C MET A 874 11.57 -9.25 28.23
N THR A 875 12.44 -8.84 27.32
CA THR A 875 13.84 -9.26 27.29
C THR A 875 14.55 -8.97 28.63
N GLU A 876 14.40 -7.75 29.13
CA GLU A 876 14.98 -7.36 30.43
C GLU A 876 14.33 -8.08 31.61
N THR A 877 13.00 -8.19 31.61
CA THR A 877 12.24 -8.88 32.67
C THR A 877 12.63 -10.36 32.77
N VAL A 878 12.78 -11.06 31.64
CA VAL A 878 13.20 -12.47 31.60
C VAL A 878 14.60 -12.63 32.21
N VAL A 879 15.51 -11.74 31.86
CA VAL A 879 16.88 -11.74 32.39
C VAL A 879 16.94 -11.51 33.91
N VAL A 880 16.13 -10.56 34.40
CA VAL A 880 15.98 -10.30 35.83
C VAL A 880 15.36 -11.50 36.55
N PHE A 881 14.32 -12.08 36.00
CA PHE A 881 13.66 -13.27 36.59
C PHE A 881 14.56 -14.49 36.57
N ASP A 882 15.37 -14.68 35.53
CA ASP A 882 16.36 -15.77 35.47
C ASP A 882 17.40 -15.63 36.59
N ARG A 883 17.88 -14.40 36.85
CA ARG A 883 18.80 -14.12 37.94
C ARG A 883 18.17 -14.35 39.32
N ILE A 884 16.93 -13.94 39.53
CA ILE A 884 16.19 -14.21 40.77
C ILE A 884 16.08 -15.70 40.97
N ARG A 885 15.74 -16.48 39.93
CA ARG A 885 15.62 -17.94 39.97
C ARG A 885 16.97 -18.59 40.29
N GLU A 886 18.07 -18.15 39.67
CA GLU A 886 19.42 -18.62 39.93
C GLU A 886 19.78 -18.42 41.40
N LYS A 887 19.56 -17.23 41.95
CA LYS A 887 19.86 -16.92 43.35
C LYS A 887 18.93 -17.67 44.35
N LEU A 888 17.69 -17.89 44.02
CA LEU A 888 16.79 -18.76 44.81
C LEU A 888 17.29 -20.22 44.83
N ALA A 889 17.71 -20.75 43.70
CA ALA A 889 18.24 -22.11 43.59
C ALA A 889 19.54 -22.31 44.39
N GLU A 890 20.43 -21.30 44.46
CA GLU A 890 21.64 -21.31 45.26
C GLU A 890 21.36 -21.46 46.77
N THR A 891 20.21 -20.96 47.25
CA THR A 891 19.84 -21.08 48.69
C THR A 891 19.34 -22.48 49.07
N GLY A 892 19.04 -23.36 48.11
CA GLY A 892 18.46 -24.68 48.33
C GLY A 892 17.08 -24.68 48.95
N LYS A 893 16.43 -23.51 49.06
CA LYS A 893 15.06 -23.32 49.56
C LYS A 893 14.12 -22.97 48.42
N ASP A 894 13.14 -23.81 48.12
CA ASP A 894 12.20 -23.59 47.02
C ASP A 894 11.25 -22.42 47.26
N ASP A 895 10.95 -22.06 48.50
CA ASP A 895 10.10 -20.92 48.85
C ASP A 895 10.68 -20.13 50.04
N LEU A 896 11.12 -18.90 49.76
CA LEU A 896 11.51 -17.88 50.72
C LEU A 896 10.35 -16.89 50.91
N TYR A 897 10.11 -16.44 52.16
CA TYR A 897 9.07 -15.49 52.48
C TYR A 897 9.58 -14.30 53.28
N GLY A 898 8.83 -13.20 53.32
CA GLY A 898 9.12 -12.03 54.13
C GLY A 898 10.39 -11.27 53.77
N GLU A 899 11.13 -10.80 54.77
CA GLU A 899 12.34 -9.98 54.56
C GLU A 899 13.49 -10.71 53.89
N GLU A 900 13.66 -11.99 54.19
CA GLU A 900 14.74 -12.82 53.63
C GLU A 900 14.62 -12.87 52.10
N ARG A 901 13.38 -13.13 51.60
CA ARG A 901 13.06 -13.07 50.16
C ARG A 901 13.32 -11.70 49.57
N ASN A 902 12.88 -10.62 50.21
CA ASN A 902 13.05 -9.26 49.74
C ASN A 902 14.54 -8.87 49.62
N THR A 903 15.36 -9.28 50.58
CA THR A 903 16.82 -9.04 50.59
C THR A 903 17.47 -9.80 49.45
N LEU A 904 17.15 -11.06 49.20
CA LEU A 904 17.68 -11.86 48.14
C LEU A 904 17.30 -11.29 46.78
N ILE A 905 16.06 -10.87 46.60
CA ILE A 905 15.60 -10.25 45.34
C ILE A 905 16.30 -8.90 45.10
N ASN A 906 16.43 -8.05 46.11
CA ASN A 906 17.21 -6.83 46.01
C ASN A 906 18.67 -7.11 45.61
N PHE A 907 19.28 -8.15 46.17
CA PHE A 907 20.63 -8.58 45.79
C PHE A 907 20.69 -9.01 44.34
N ALA A 908 19.73 -9.84 43.88
CA ALA A 908 19.62 -10.27 42.48
C ALA A 908 19.46 -9.08 41.51
N LEU A 909 18.59 -8.10 41.82
CA LEU A 909 18.37 -6.91 41.05
C LEU A 909 19.65 -6.05 40.94
N ASN A 910 20.32 -5.81 42.06
CA ASN A 910 21.56 -5.05 42.05
C ASN A 910 22.68 -5.76 41.29
N SER A 911 22.77 -7.09 41.36
CA SER A 911 23.76 -7.87 40.60
C SER A 911 23.55 -7.83 39.10
N THR A 912 22.32 -7.55 38.60
CA THR A 912 22.00 -7.39 37.17
C THR A 912 22.04 -5.95 36.69
N LEU A 913 22.17 -4.98 37.61
CA LEU A 913 21.99 -3.55 37.29
C LEU A 913 23.00 -3.04 36.26
N SER A 914 24.30 -3.41 36.41
CA SER A 914 25.34 -3.04 35.42
C SER A 914 24.98 -3.47 34.03
N ARG A 915 24.57 -4.73 33.87
CA ARG A 915 24.19 -5.31 32.60
C ARG A 915 22.96 -4.61 32.01
N THR A 916 21.88 -4.48 32.79
CA THR A 916 20.62 -3.85 32.38
C THR A 916 20.82 -2.41 31.93
N ILE A 917 21.63 -1.62 32.64
CA ILE A 917 21.94 -0.25 32.25
C ILE A 917 22.76 -0.22 30.96
N LEU A 918 23.77 -1.08 30.81
CA LEU A 918 24.63 -1.08 29.62
C LEU A 918 23.88 -1.50 28.37
N THR A 919 23.07 -2.55 28.45
CA THR A 919 22.26 -2.98 27.32
C THR A 919 21.20 -1.95 26.95
N SER A 920 20.60 -1.28 27.94
CA SER A 920 19.69 -0.16 27.69
C SER A 920 20.38 1.04 27.06
N LEU A 921 21.56 1.37 27.53
CA LEU A 921 22.33 2.52 27.08
C LEU A 921 22.80 2.37 25.62
N THR A 922 23.19 1.16 25.20
CA THR A 922 23.58 0.90 23.81
C THR A 922 22.43 1.15 22.85
N VAL A 923 21.25 0.60 23.13
CA VAL A 923 20.05 0.83 22.32
C VAL A 923 19.60 2.29 22.39
N PHE A 924 19.66 2.90 23.58
CA PHE A 924 19.29 4.31 23.77
C PHE A 924 20.18 5.24 22.91
N PHE A 925 21.50 5.06 22.89
CA PHE A 925 22.39 5.87 22.07
C PHE A 925 22.10 5.72 20.58
N VAL A 926 21.85 4.51 20.13
CA VAL A 926 21.46 4.24 18.74
C VAL A 926 20.18 4.99 18.39
N LEU A 927 19.13 4.82 19.21
CA LEU A 927 17.84 5.48 18.99
C LEU A 927 17.95 7.01 19.08
N LEU A 928 18.79 7.53 19.97
CA LEU A 928 19.02 8.96 20.11
C LEU A 928 19.68 9.55 18.86
N VAL A 929 20.66 8.87 18.28
CA VAL A 929 21.28 9.29 17.02
C VAL A 929 20.25 9.32 15.89
N VAL A 930 19.42 8.29 15.78
CA VAL A 930 18.37 8.24 14.75
C VAL A 930 17.29 9.30 15.01
N PHE A 931 16.95 9.58 16.25
CA PHE A 931 16.00 10.64 16.60
C PHE A 931 16.48 12.03 16.15
N ILE A 932 17.78 12.28 16.26
CA ILE A 932 18.38 13.58 15.89
C ILE A 932 18.57 13.69 14.37
N PHE A 933 19.06 12.64 13.72
CA PHE A 933 19.53 12.67 12.33
C PHE A 933 18.66 11.90 11.33
N GLY A 934 17.66 11.15 11.79
CA GLY A 934 16.88 10.19 10.98
C GLY A 934 15.72 10.78 10.17
N GLY A 935 15.60 12.10 10.08
CA GLY A 935 14.54 12.78 9.35
C GLY A 935 13.19 12.81 10.08
N GLU A 936 12.29 13.68 9.61
CA GLU A 936 10.99 13.94 10.25
C GLU A 936 10.04 12.75 10.14
N SER A 937 10.05 12.04 9.02
CA SER A 937 9.12 10.94 8.70
C SER A 937 9.12 9.81 9.74
N ILE A 938 10.27 9.53 10.37
CA ILE A 938 10.41 8.47 11.38
C ILE A 938 10.57 8.99 12.80
N ARG A 939 10.63 10.31 13.00
CA ARG A 939 10.95 10.90 14.31
C ARG A 939 9.95 10.51 15.39
N GLY A 940 8.65 10.54 15.10
CA GLY A 940 7.59 10.08 16.02
C GLY A 940 7.77 8.61 16.41
N PHE A 941 7.98 7.74 15.46
CA PHE A 941 8.24 6.31 15.67
C PHE A 941 9.47 6.07 16.56
N ILE A 942 10.59 6.72 16.24
CA ILE A 942 11.83 6.60 17.03
C ILE A 942 11.66 7.18 18.43
N PHE A 943 10.88 8.25 18.59
CA PHE A 943 10.55 8.81 19.91
C PHE A 943 9.80 7.82 20.80
N ALA A 944 8.81 7.08 20.24
CA ALA A 944 8.14 6.01 20.98
C ALA A 944 9.10 4.92 21.44
N LEU A 945 10.02 4.49 20.58
CA LEU A 945 11.06 3.52 20.91
C LEU A 945 12.03 4.03 21.99
N LEU A 946 12.45 5.29 21.87
CA LEU A 946 13.39 5.93 22.80
C LEU A 946 12.81 6.03 24.22
N ILE A 947 11.60 6.59 24.33
CA ILE A 947 10.89 6.67 25.62
C ILE A 947 10.57 5.27 26.12
N GLY A 948 10.09 4.40 25.25
CA GLY A 948 9.76 3.02 25.60
C GLY A 948 10.96 2.24 26.12
N ARG A 949 12.17 2.50 25.60
CA ARG A 949 13.41 1.89 26.11
C ARG A 949 13.71 2.31 27.55
N VAL A 950 13.55 3.58 27.86
CA VAL A 950 13.74 4.10 29.24
C VAL A 950 12.67 3.53 30.17
N ILE A 951 11.41 3.54 29.73
CA ILE A 951 10.27 2.99 30.51
C ILE A 951 10.46 1.49 30.75
N GLY A 952 10.84 0.70 29.72
CA GLY A 952 11.05 -0.75 29.86
C GLY A 952 12.12 -1.12 30.86
N THR A 953 13.24 -0.38 30.87
CA THR A 953 14.29 -0.56 31.86
C THR A 953 13.83 -0.23 33.27
N TYR A 954 13.09 0.86 33.44
CA TYR A 954 12.45 1.20 34.70
C TYR A 954 11.44 0.14 35.13
N SER A 955 10.60 -0.30 34.23
CA SER A 955 9.50 -1.24 34.49
C SER A 955 9.99 -2.63 34.90
N SER A 956 11.01 -3.16 34.23
CA SER A 956 11.58 -4.49 34.56
C SER A 956 12.13 -4.56 35.97
N LEU A 957 12.79 -3.48 36.44
CA LEU A 957 13.41 -3.40 37.77
C LEU A 957 12.41 -2.97 38.85
N CYS A 958 11.58 -1.93 38.56
CA CYS A 958 10.80 -1.21 39.57
C CYS A 958 9.30 -1.58 39.60
N ILE A 959 8.79 -2.24 38.57
CA ILE A 959 7.36 -2.60 38.44
C ILE A 959 7.17 -4.10 38.38
N SER A 960 7.72 -4.77 37.37
CA SER A 960 7.51 -6.22 37.13
C SER A 960 7.93 -7.06 38.33
N THR A 961 9.16 -6.89 38.82
CA THR A 961 9.69 -7.65 39.94
C THR A 961 8.95 -7.39 41.27
N PRO A 962 8.64 -6.14 41.69
CA PRO A 962 7.81 -5.88 42.84
C PRO A 962 6.40 -6.47 42.77
N ILE A 963 5.76 -6.45 41.58
CA ILE A 963 4.44 -7.07 41.38
C ILE A 963 4.50 -8.57 41.60
N VAL A 964 5.52 -9.27 41.12
CA VAL A 964 5.72 -10.72 41.38
C VAL A 964 5.79 -11.00 42.91
N ILE A 965 6.44 -10.10 43.66
CA ILE A 965 6.52 -10.21 45.10
C ILE A 965 5.15 -10.01 45.75
N ASP A 966 4.42 -8.97 45.33
CA ASP A 966 3.11 -8.63 45.90
C ASP A 966 2.03 -9.69 45.58
N LEU A 967 2.05 -10.29 44.39
CA LEU A 967 1.21 -11.42 43.99
C LEU A 967 1.58 -12.73 44.71
N GLY A 968 2.85 -12.87 45.12
CA GLY A 968 3.30 -14.05 45.86
C GLY A 968 3.02 -14.02 47.36
N LYS A 969 2.37 -12.98 47.88
CA LYS A 969 1.98 -12.82 49.28
C LYS A 969 0.75 -13.64 49.66
N LYS A 970 0.65 -14.90 49.33
CA LYS A 970 -0.40 -15.72 49.85
C LYS A 970 0.08 -16.72 50.91
N HIS A 971 -0.62 -16.63 52.05
CA HIS A 971 -0.67 -17.50 53.23
C HIS A 971 0.53 -17.36 54.16
N ALA A 972 0.47 -16.32 55.02
CA ALA A 972 0.80 -16.48 56.44
C ALA A 972 -0.49 -16.83 57.21
#